data_6cd3f5959505d0fd08151e6a3d72e617
#
_entry.id   6cd3f5959505d0fd08151e6a3d72e617
#
_cell.length_a   1.000
_cell.length_b   1.000
_cell.length_c   1.000
_cell.angle_alpha   90.00
_cell.angle_beta   90.00
_cell.angle_gamma   90.00
#
_symmetry.space_group_name_H-M   'P 1'
#
loop_
_entity.id
_entity.type
_entity.pdbx_description
1 polymer ?
#
loop_
_entity_poly.entity_id
_entity_poly.type
_entity_poly.pdbx_seq_one_letter_code
_entity_poly.pdbx_strand_id
1 'polypeptide(L)'
;MQDKRFGYFDDDNREYVITDPKTPWPWINYLGNEDFFSLISNTAGGYSFYKDAKFRRITRYRYNNVPMDNGGRYFYINEGGNVWSPTWKPCKTALDSYECRHGMSYTRITGSKDGIEASLLFFVPLKTWGEVQKLTLRNTSAKVRKLKLFSFAEWCLWNAATDMENFQRNFSTGEVEVDGSVIYHKTEYKERRNHYAFYSINTPVDGFDTDRETFVGLYNEFADPERVVEGRPGNSIAHGWSPIASHYLEVELQPGESRDFIFLLGYVENKQEAKFEEHEASQHEAFKQSVPSSPIINKVKAKAMISAFDTTAKVDAAFAELKAYWDRLLDIYVVKTDEEKLDRMVNIWNQYQCMITFNMSRSASFFESGIGRGMGFRDSNQDLVGFVHQIPERARERIIDIASTQFPDGGCYHQYQPLTKRGNNDIGGGFNDDPMWLIFGTVAYIKESGDFSILDEPVPFDNKEGSEVSLFEHLRVSFNHVIENLGPHMLPLIGRADWNDCLNLNCFSWDPNESFQTTENQTEGSQAESLMIAGLFVVCGRDYVELCRRLGKDDEANRAQTYIDNMVEAVKKHGWDGDWYLRAYDYFGHKVGSKENEEGQIFIESQGWCTMAGIGLEEGMVKKALDSVKERLDCEHGIVLNNPPFTRYVVEYGEISTYPAGYKENAGIFCHNNPWVIIGETVLGRGDRSWEYFRKICPSYTEEHSALHKVEPYVCCQMVAGKDAARPGEGKNSWLTGTAAWMWYAITQFILGIKPSYEGLEINPCIPSDWKGFNVKRKFRGAEYHITVKNPDGVCKGIKSVTVDGQPIEGNVVNHLPGTHTVEVIMG
;
A
#
# COMPACT_ATOMS: atom_id res chain seq x y z
N MET A 1 -16.67 -26.06 -0.81
CA MET A 1 -15.66 -26.05 0.28
C MET A 1 -16.37 -25.45 1.48
N GLN A 2 -16.30 -26.10 2.66
CA GLN A 2 -16.90 -25.55 3.86
C GLN A 2 -16.22 -24.21 4.20
N ASP A 3 -17.00 -23.25 4.68
CA ASP A 3 -16.50 -21.98 5.21
C ASP A 3 -15.53 -22.29 6.35
N LYS A 4 -14.23 -22.04 6.10
CA LYS A 4 -13.16 -22.23 7.06
C LYS A 4 -12.56 -20.90 7.42
N ARG A 5 -12.52 -20.60 8.71
CA ARG A 5 -11.72 -19.50 9.26
C ARG A 5 -10.32 -19.99 9.62
N PHE A 6 -9.34 -19.14 9.45
CA PHE A 6 -7.96 -19.44 9.82
C PHE A 6 -7.50 -18.64 11.05
N GLY A 7 -8.37 -17.79 11.57
CA GLY A 7 -8.10 -16.90 12.70
C GLY A 7 -9.31 -16.10 13.10
N TYR A 8 -9.10 -15.04 13.84
CA TYR A 8 -10.12 -14.12 14.33
C TYR A 8 -9.55 -12.73 14.65
N PHE A 9 -10.42 -11.71 14.70
CA PHE A 9 -10.06 -10.37 15.13
C PHE A 9 -10.02 -10.27 16.67
N ASP A 10 -8.96 -9.68 17.18
CA ASP A 10 -8.79 -9.24 18.57
C ASP A 10 -8.78 -7.70 18.58
N ASP A 11 -9.97 -7.11 18.63
CA ASP A 11 -10.13 -5.66 18.49
C ASP A 11 -9.54 -4.88 19.68
N ASP A 12 -9.56 -5.46 20.88
CA ASP A 12 -9.00 -4.85 22.09
C ASP A 12 -7.49 -4.65 21.98
N ASN A 13 -6.80 -5.61 21.36
CA ASN A 13 -5.37 -5.53 21.10
C ASN A 13 -5.03 -4.97 19.72
N ARG A 14 -6.03 -4.72 18.84
CA ARG A 14 -5.87 -4.32 17.45
C ARG A 14 -5.01 -5.30 16.66
N GLU A 15 -5.33 -6.57 16.80
CA GLU A 15 -4.61 -7.68 16.18
C GLU A 15 -5.56 -8.55 15.36
N TYR A 16 -5.00 -9.18 14.34
CA TYR A 16 -5.60 -10.35 13.72
C TYR A 16 -4.81 -11.58 14.14
N VAL A 17 -5.51 -12.54 14.74
CA VAL A 17 -4.90 -13.73 15.33
C VAL A 17 -5.11 -14.92 14.40
N ILE A 18 -4.02 -15.46 13.85
CA ILE A 18 -4.00 -16.62 12.96
C ILE A 18 -3.67 -17.85 13.79
N THR A 19 -4.56 -18.84 13.76
CA THR A 19 -4.43 -20.07 14.56
C THR A 19 -4.05 -21.31 13.74
N ASP A 20 -4.04 -21.21 12.42
CA ASP A 20 -3.60 -22.25 11.50
C ASP A 20 -2.49 -21.71 10.60
N PRO A 21 -1.24 -22.22 10.67
CA PRO A 21 -0.15 -21.75 9.84
C PRO A 21 -0.35 -21.98 8.34
N LYS A 22 -1.30 -22.85 7.97
CA LYS A 22 -1.60 -23.24 6.59
C LYS A 22 -2.71 -22.36 6.00
N THR A 23 -2.51 -21.05 6.04
CA THR A 23 -3.39 -20.09 5.36
C THR A 23 -3.41 -20.33 3.84
N PRO A 24 -4.48 -19.95 3.12
CA PRO A 24 -4.60 -20.18 1.67
C PRO A 24 -3.48 -19.54 0.84
N TRP A 25 -3.10 -18.33 1.21
CA TRP A 25 -1.90 -17.61 0.78
C TRP A 25 -1.07 -17.26 2.01
N PRO A 26 0.21 -16.87 1.88
CA PRO A 26 0.90 -16.23 2.99
C PRO A 26 0.13 -14.99 3.43
N TRP A 27 -0.36 -14.97 4.67
CA TRP A 27 -1.00 -13.78 5.22
C TRP A 27 0.06 -12.92 5.87
N ILE A 28 0.27 -11.74 5.29
CA ILE A 28 1.41 -10.89 5.60
C ILE A 28 1.04 -9.69 6.47
N ASN A 29 2.08 -9.09 7.03
CA ASN A 29 2.06 -7.78 7.64
C ASN A 29 3.27 -6.97 7.15
N TYR A 30 3.11 -5.65 7.01
CA TYR A 30 4.21 -4.73 6.74
C TYR A 30 4.62 -4.05 8.04
N LEU A 31 5.92 -4.07 8.35
CA LEU A 31 6.51 -3.45 9.53
C LEU A 31 7.31 -2.23 9.08
N GLY A 32 7.31 -1.18 9.90
CA GLY A 32 8.03 0.06 9.60
C GLY A 32 7.13 1.23 9.24
N ASN A 33 7.67 2.43 9.30
CA ASN A 33 6.87 3.66 9.21
C ASN A 33 7.43 4.72 8.28
N GLU A 34 8.73 4.79 8.04
CA GLU A 34 9.39 5.89 7.32
C GLU A 34 10.34 5.37 6.24
N ASP A 35 11.54 4.94 6.63
CA ASP A 35 12.63 4.59 5.70
C ASP A 35 12.96 3.10 5.68
N PHE A 36 12.85 2.41 6.83
CA PHE A 36 13.15 0.99 6.95
C PHE A 36 11.87 0.20 7.06
N PHE A 37 11.72 -0.78 6.20
CA PHE A 37 10.54 -1.63 6.13
C PHE A 37 10.92 -3.10 6.14
N SER A 38 10.04 -3.88 6.74
CA SER A 38 10.04 -5.32 6.65
C SER A 38 8.64 -5.79 6.29
N LEU A 39 8.53 -6.80 5.46
CA LEU A 39 7.30 -7.55 5.35
C LEU A 39 7.52 -8.95 5.91
N ILE A 40 6.50 -9.49 6.55
CA ILE A 40 6.56 -10.77 7.22
C ILE A 40 5.24 -11.52 7.05
N SER A 41 5.33 -12.79 6.67
CA SER A 41 4.17 -13.67 6.63
C SER A 41 3.85 -14.25 8.00
N ASN A 42 2.69 -14.89 8.10
CA ASN A 42 2.30 -15.64 9.29
C ASN A 42 3.26 -16.79 9.65
N THR A 43 4.16 -17.16 8.75
CA THR A 43 5.21 -18.19 8.98
C THR A 43 6.64 -17.64 8.91
N ALA A 44 6.81 -16.33 9.14
CA ALA A 44 8.07 -15.59 9.13
C ALA A 44 8.81 -15.53 7.78
N GLY A 45 8.15 -15.86 6.69
CA GLY A 45 8.63 -15.55 5.34
C GLY A 45 8.65 -14.05 5.07
N GLY A 46 9.40 -13.61 4.07
CA GLY A 46 9.46 -12.21 3.68
C GLY A 46 10.86 -11.60 3.73
N TYR A 47 10.95 -10.28 3.71
CA TYR A 47 12.24 -9.58 3.57
C TYR A 47 12.22 -8.19 4.19
N SER A 48 13.42 -7.61 4.36
CA SER A 48 13.62 -6.24 4.83
C SER A 48 14.35 -5.40 3.79
N PHE A 49 14.06 -4.10 3.76
CA PHE A 49 14.69 -3.16 2.83
C PHE A 49 14.73 -1.74 3.41
N TYR A 50 15.59 -0.91 2.84
CA TYR A 50 15.70 0.52 3.14
C TYR A 50 15.21 1.33 1.95
N LYS A 51 14.15 2.10 2.10
CA LYS A 51 13.49 2.97 1.11
C LYS A 51 13.03 2.27 -0.18
N ASP A 52 13.88 1.46 -0.78
CA ASP A 52 13.64 0.84 -2.08
C ASP A 52 13.85 -0.67 -2.03
N ALA A 53 12.79 -1.43 -2.26
CA ALA A 53 12.80 -2.88 -2.21
C ALA A 53 13.60 -3.54 -3.37
N LYS A 54 13.87 -2.79 -4.43
CA LYS A 54 14.65 -3.26 -5.59
C LYS A 54 16.15 -3.03 -5.38
N PHE A 55 16.56 -1.82 -4.95
CA PHE A 55 17.96 -1.40 -4.92
C PHE A 55 18.60 -1.34 -3.52
N ARG A 56 17.77 -1.51 -2.47
CA ARG A 56 18.23 -1.53 -1.06
C ARG A 56 17.61 -2.71 -0.30
N ARG A 57 17.44 -3.85 -0.99
CA ARG A 57 17.02 -5.11 -0.39
C ARG A 57 18.11 -5.64 0.54
N ILE A 58 17.76 -5.95 1.77
CA ILE A 58 18.70 -6.42 2.80
C ILE A 58 18.72 -7.94 2.83
N THR A 59 17.56 -8.57 2.98
CA THR A 59 17.43 -10.02 3.05
C THR A 59 16.87 -10.60 1.74
N ARG A 60 17.35 -11.79 1.39
CA ARG A 60 16.93 -12.50 0.18
C ARG A 60 15.54 -13.09 0.36
N TYR A 61 14.70 -12.90 -0.62
CA TYR A 61 13.40 -13.53 -0.76
C TYR A 61 13.03 -13.65 -2.24
N ARG A 62 12.50 -14.81 -2.62
CA ARG A 62 12.04 -15.08 -3.99
C ARG A 62 10.55 -15.38 -3.96
N TYR A 63 9.76 -14.65 -4.76
CA TYR A 63 8.30 -14.76 -4.75
C TYR A 63 7.79 -16.12 -5.28
N ASN A 64 8.41 -16.61 -6.35
CA ASN A 64 7.94 -17.79 -7.05
C ASN A 64 8.68 -19.06 -6.61
N ASN A 65 8.69 -19.30 -5.30
CA ASN A 65 9.29 -20.49 -4.73
C ASN A 65 8.30 -21.66 -4.61
N VAL A 66 8.85 -22.88 -4.60
CA VAL A 66 8.12 -24.11 -4.24
C VAL A 66 8.89 -24.79 -3.09
N PRO A 67 8.28 -24.94 -1.92
CA PRO A 67 6.96 -24.47 -1.53
C PRO A 67 6.88 -22.95 -1.46
N MET A 68 5.68 -22.43 -1.64
CA MET A 68 5.37 -21.00 -1.53
C MET A 68 5.82 -20.46 -0.17
N ASP A 69 6.25 -19.18 -0.13
CA ASP A 69 6.71 -18.49 1.07
C ASP A 69 7.91 -19.21 1.72
N ASN A 70 8.94 -19.47 0.91
CA ASN A 70 10.22 -20.04 1.34
C ASN A 70 11.32 -18.98 1.23
N GLY A 71 11.96 -18.68 2.36
CA GLY A 71 12.88 -17.55 2.56
C GLY A 71 12.33 -16.55 3.56
N GLY A 72 13.16 -16.12 4.49
CA GLY A 72 12.76 -15.22 5.56
C GLY A 72 13.78 -15.20 6.70
N ARG A 73 13.31 -14.96 7.91
CA ARG A 73 14.09 -14.98 9.16
C ARG A 73 13.63 -16.15 9.98
N TYR A 74 14.48 -17.16 10.06
CA TYR A 74 14.12 -18.42 10.70
C TYR A 74 14.86 -18.64 12.00
N PHE A 75 14.19 -19.35 12.90
CA PHE A 75 14.76 -19.85 14.15
C PHE A 75 14.50 -21.34 14.21
N TYR A 76 15.57 -22.09 14.41
CA TYR A 76 15.51 -23.55 14.54
C TYR A 76 15.84 -23.94 15.97
N ILE A 77 15.06 -24.86 16.49
CA ILE A 77 15.31 -25.48 17.78
C ILE A 77 15.55 -26.96 17.54
N ASN A 78 16.74 -27.45 17.95
CA ASN A 78 17.10 -28.85 17.92
C ASN A 78 17.23 -29.36 19.34
N GLU A 79 16.47 -30.35 19.70
CA GLU A 79 16.57 -31.05 20.99
C GLU A 79 16.70 -32.55 20.74
N GLY A 80 17.91 -33.08 20.98
CA GLY A 80 18.18 -34.50 20.84
C GLY A 80 17.92 -35.05 19.43
N GLY A 81 18.06 -34.22 18.39
CA GLY A 81 17.79 -34.58 17.00
C GLY A 81 16.38 -34.24 16.52
N ASN A 82 15.47 -33.82 17.40
CA ASN A 82 14.17 -33.31 17.00
C ASN A 82 14.29 -31.83 16.61
N VAL A 83 14.12 -31.54 15.31
CA VAL A 83 14.21 -30.19 14.75
C VAL A 83 12.83 -29.63 14.50
N TRP A 84 12.60 -28.41 14.97
CA TRP A 84 11.38 -27.66 14.73
C TRP A 84 11.62 -26.15 14.71
N SER A 85 10.64 -25.39 14.22
CA SER A 85 10.65 -23.93 14.23
C SER A 85 9.38 -23.41 14.88
N PRO A 86 9.46 -22.37 15.77
CA PRO A 86 8.28 -21.78 16.39
C PRO A 86 7.31 -21.15 15.40
N THR A 87 7.80 -20.80 14.22
CA THR A 87 7.02 -20.22 13.12
C THR A 87 6.40 -21.26 12.19
N TRP A 88 6.48 -22.56 12.54
CA TRP A 88 6.11 -23.73 11.76
C TRP A 88 7.00 -23.92 10.50
N LYS A 89 7.09 -22.95 9.61
CA LYS A 89 8.13 -22.94 8.59
C LYS A 89 9.47 -22.51 9.19
N PRO A 90 10.57 -22.96 8.59
CA PRO A 90 10.68 -23.79 7.37
C PRO A 90 10.53 -25.28 7.62
N CYS A 91 10.67 -25.76 8.88
CA CYS A 91 10.70 -27.19 9.20
C CYS A 91 9.40 -27.92 8.90
N LYS A 92 8.26 -27.25 9.03
CA LYS A 92 6.90 -27.82 8.90
C LYS A 92 6.62 -28.97 9.89
N THR A 93 7.42 -29.07 10.94
CA THR A 93 7.21 -30.04 12.03
C THR A 93 5.91 -29.70 12.74
N ALA A 94 5.10 -30.71 13.07
CA ALA A 94 3.86 -30.49 13.80
C ALA A 94 4.15 -29.87 15.18
N LEU A 95 3.45 -28.79 15.47
CA LEU A 95 3.50 -28.06 16.73
C LEU A 95 2.32 -28.48 17.62
N ASP A 96 2.49 -28.41 18.93
CA ASP A 96 1.43 -28.66 19.90
C ASP A 96 0.47 -27.47 19.94
N SER A 97 0.98 -26.25 19.75
CA SER A 97 0.19 -25.04 19.53
C SER A 97 0.90 -24.09 18.58
N TYR A 98 0.13 -23.28 17.88
CA TYR A 98 0.61 -22.23 17.00
C TYR A 98 -0.36 -21.04 17.01
N GLU A 99 0.21 -19.86 17.11
CA GLU A 99 -0.52 -18.60 17.01
C GLU A 99 0.37 -17.54 16.35
N CYS A 100 -0.18 -16.83 15.38
CA CYS A 100 0.43 -15.63 14.82
C CYS A 100 -0.49 -14.43 15.02
N ARG A 101 0.01 -13.36 15.61
CA ARG A 101 -0.68 -12.10 15.85
C ARG A 101 -0.06 -11.02 14.98
N HIS A 102 -0.80 -10.58 13.97
CA HIS A 102 -0.46 -9.40 13.20
C HIS A 102 -1.10 -8.18 13.84
N GLY A 103 -0.28 -7.23 14.26
CA GLY A 103 -0.72 -5.97 14.85
C GLY A 103 -0.17 -4.76 14.08
N MET A 104 -0.36 -3.58 14.64
CA MET A 104 0.04 -2.31 14.04
C MET A 104 1.56 -2.19 13.99
N SER A 105 2.15 -2.52 12.83
CA SER A 105 3.61 -2.49 12.56
C SER A 105 4.44 -3.48 13.40
N TYR A 106 3.82 -4.55 13.87
CA TYR A 106 4.50 -5.67 14.52
C TYR A 106 3.82 -7.00 14.21
N THR A 107 4.57 -8.09 14.41
CA THR A 107 4.04 -9.45 14.32
C THR A 107 4.60 -10.28 15.46
N ARG A 108 3.75 -11.05 16.13
CA ARG A 108 4.17 -12.01 17.14
C ARG A 108 3.77 -13.41 16.70
N ILE A 109 4.73 -14.33 16.68
CA ILE A 109 4.47 -15.74 16.37
C ILE A 109 4.89 -16.58 17.54
N THR A 110 3.98 -17.39 18.06
CA THR A 110 4.23 -18.28 19.18
C THR A 110 3.95 -19.72 18.77
N GLY A 111 4.92 -20.59 18.95
CA GLY A 111 4.79 -22.01 18.74
C GLY A 111 5.22 -22.79 19.97
N SER A 112 4.57 -23.93 20.24
CA SER A 112 5.02 -24.83 21.31
C SER A 112 5.20 -26.24 20.78
N LYS A 113 6.17 -26.96 21.36
CA LYS A 113 6.42 -28.35 21.07
C LYS A 113 7.03 -29.05 22.29
N ASP A 114 6.46 -30.19 22.67
CA ASP A 114 6.97 -31.09 23.73
C ASP A 114 7.31 -30.39 25.05
N GLY A 115 6.54 -29.34 25.43
CA GLY A 115 6.72 -28.57 26.64
C GLY A 115 7.78 -27.45 26.55
N ILE A 116 8.22 -27.08 25.37
CA ILE A 116 8.94 -25.84 25.11
C ILE A 116 8.01 -24.91 24.35
N GLU A 117 7.83 -23.68 24.84
CA GLU A 117 7.15 -22.60 24.19
C GLU A 117 8.17 -21.58 23.68
N ALA A 118 8.03 -21.16 22.42
CA ALA A 118 8.90 -20.15 21.81
C ALA A 118 8.04 -19.05 21.18
N SER A 119 8.20 -17.83 21.67
CA SER A 119 7.48 -16.65 21.18
C SER A 119 8.45 -15.66 20.54
N LEU A 120 8.17 -15.27 19.31
CA LEU A 120 8.95 -14.32 18.51
C LEU A 120 8.15 -13.05 18.28
N LEU A 121 8.67 -11.92 18.76
CA LEU A 121 8.13 -10.59 18.45
C LEU A 121 9.03 -9.91 17.42
N PHE A 122 8.47 -9.56 16.27
CA PHE A 122 9.10 -8.82 15.17
C PHE A 122 8.52 -7.42 15.09
N PHE A 123 9.34 -6.39 15.09
CA PHE A 123 8.91 -5.02 14.83
C PHE A 123 10.07 -4.13 14.41
N VAL A 124 9.76 -3.02 13.76
CA VAL A 124 10.70 -1.96 13.41
C VAL A 124 10.49 -0.81 14.40
N PRO A 125 11.46 -0.53 15.30
CA PRO A 125 11.36 0.58 16.23
C PRO A 125 11.29 1.92 15.49
N LEU A 126 10.60 2.90 16.07
CA LEU A 126 10.52 4.24 15.50
C LEU A 126 11.91 4.84 15.29
N LYS A 127 12.11 5.55 14.17
CA LYS A 127 13.39 6.22 13.80
C LYS A 127 14.61 5.29 13.76
N THR A 128 14.39 4.00 13.56
CA THR A 128 15.46 2.99 13.50
C THR A 128 15.48 2.33 12.14
N TRP A 129 16.66 2.16 11.57
CA TRP A 129 16.88 1.41 10.33
C TRP A 129 17.23 -0.03 10.64
N GLY A 130 16.31 -0.72 11.29
CA GLY A 130 16.50 -2.11 11.69
C GLY A 130 15.25 -2.74 12.24
N GLU A 131 15.20 -4.07 12.16
CA GLU A 131 14.13 -4.93 12.69
C GLU A 131 14.61 -5.61 13.97
N VAL A 132 13.91 -5.39 15.06
CA VAL A 132 14.09 -6.13 16.31
C VAL A 132 13.32 -7.45 16.24
N GLN A 133 13.97 -8.54 16.66
CA GLN A 133 13.39 -9.87 16.77
C GLN A 133 13.66 -10.36 18.18
N LYS A 134 12.66 -10.28 19.07
CA LYS A 134 12.76 -10.76 20.44
C LYS A 134 12.22 -12.18 20.52
N LEU A 135 13.10 -13.15 20.77
CA LEU A 135 12.75 -14.54 21.03
C LEU A 135 12.67 -14.79 22.53
N THR A 136 11.53 -15.24 22.99
CA THR A 136 11.35 -15.72 24.38
C THR A 136 11.17 -17.23 24.34
N LEU A 137 12.10 -17.96 24.98
CA LEU A 137 12.00 -19.41 25.18
C LEU A 137 11.53 -19.71 26.61
N ARG A 138 10.52 -20.55 26.75
CA ARG A 138 9.98 -20.98 28.05
C ARG A 138 9.89 -22.48 28.15
N ASN A 139 10.44 -23.04 29.23
CA ASN A 139 10.27 -24.46 29.58
C ASN A 139 9.00 -24.63 30.41
N THR A 140 7.95 -25.17 29.83
CA THR A 140 6.68 -25.45 30.52
C THR A 140 6.62 -26.87 31.08
N SER A 141 7.68 -27.69 30.88
CA SER A 141 7.78 -29.04 31.37
C SER A 141 8.36 -29.12 32.79
N ALA A 142 8.26 -30.28 33.44
CA ALA A 142 8.83 -30.53 34.77
C ALA A 142 10.30 -30.98 34.72
N LYS A 143 10.95 -30.96 33.55
CA LYS A 143 12.33 -31.44 33.36
C LYS A 143 13.24 -30.31 32.92
N VAL A 144 14.53 -30.41 33.24
CA VAL A 144 15.58 -29.55 32.62
C VAL A 144 15.63 -29.89 31.12
N ARG A 145 15.67 -28.84 30.29
CA ARG A 145 15.70 -28.99 28.85
C ARG A 145 17.01 -28.41 28.31
N LYS A 146 17.60 -29.12 27.36
CA LYS A 146 18.84 -28.69 26.67
C LYS A 146 18.54 -28.53 25.18
N LEU A 147 18.56 -27.31 24.74
CA LEU A 147 18.18 -26.93 23.41
C LEU A 147 19.39 -26.40 22.65
N LYS A 148 19.41 -26.61 21.36
CA LYS A 148 20.34 -25.98 20.43
C LYS A 148 19.52 -25.02 19.56
N LEU A 149 19.82 -23.73 19.69
CA LEU A 149 19.12 -22.66 18.98
C LEU A 149 19.98 -22.17 17.82
N PHE A 150 19.39 -22.10 16.62
CA PHE A 150 19.99 -21.48 15.46
C PHE A 150 19.09 -20.35 14.97
N SER A 151 19.68 -19.17 14.70
CA SER A 151 19.05 -18.14 13.91
C SER A 151 19.43 -18.28 12.43
N PHE A 152 18.67 -17.68 11.53
CA PHE A 152 18.98 -17.69 10.11
C PHE A 152 18.41 -16.47 9.41
N ALA A 153 19.26 -15.77 8.63
CA ALA A 153 18.87 -14.79 7.63
C ALA A 153 19.81 -14.92 6.43
N GLU A 154 19.27 -14.86 5.22
CA GLU A 154 20.08 -14.87 4.00
C GLU A 154 20.19 -13.46 3.44
N TRP A 155 21.41 -13.03 3.09
CA TRP A 155 21.65 -11.69 2.58
C TRP A 155 21.32 -11.58 1.09
N CYS A 156 20.59 -10.53 0.72
CA CYS A 156 20.53 -10.08 -0.66
C CYS A 156 21.72 -9.15 -0.95
N LEU A 157 22.30 -9.25 -2.13
CA LEU A 157 23.37 -8.35 -2.57
C LEU A 157 22.79 -7.02 -3.12
N TRP A 158 21.88 -6.43 -2.38
CA TRP A 158 21.21 -5.14 -2.56
C TRP A 158 20.25 -5.05 -3.74
N ASN A 159 20.64 -5.41 -4.95
CA ASN A 159 19.78 -5.41 -6.12
C ASN A 159 18.98 -6.72 -6.21
N ALA A 160 17.73 -6.64 -5.79
CA ALA A 160 16.86 -7.81 -5.72
C ALA A 160 16.52 -8.40 -7.09
N ALA A 161 16.39 -7.58 -8.13
CA ALA A 161 16.11 -8.07 -9.48
C ALA A 161 17.27 -8.93 -9.99
N THR A 162 18.49 -8.40 -9.94
CA THR A 162 19.69 -9.15 -10.33
C THR A 162 19.90 -10.39 -9.45
N ASP A 163 19.56 -10.30 -8.15
CA ASP A 163 19.66 -11.44 -7.23
C ASP A 163 18.70 -12.59 -7.60
N MET A 164 17.54 -12.27 -8.17
CA MET A 164 16.58 -13.27 -8.65
C MET A 164 16.96 -13.89 -9.99
N GLU A 165 17.60 -13.12 -10.87
CA GLU A 165 17.89 -13.51 -12.24
C GLU A 165 19.21 -14.26 -12.40
N ASN A 166 20.21 -13.95 -11.56
CA ASN A 166 21.56 -14.48 -11.69
C ASN A 166 21.83 -15.63 -10.73
N PHE A 167 22.34 -16.73 -11.26
CA PHE A 167 22.84 -17.83 -10.43
C PHE A 167 23.99 -17.34 -9.52
N GLN A 168 23.74 -17.38 -8.21
CA GLN A 168 24.66 -16.96 -7.16
C GLN A 168 25.29 -15.56 -7.34
N ARG A 169 24.72 -14.70 -8.18
CA ARG A 169 25.28 -13.37 -8.41
C ARG A 169 26.77 -13.36 -8.75
N ASN A 170 27.17 -14.09 -9.76
CA ASN A 170 28.57 -14.25 -10.15
C ASN A 170 29.35 -12.94 -10.36
N PHE A 171 28.68 -11.83 -10.65
CA PHE A 171 29.28 -10.51 -10.84
C PHE A 171 29.30 -9.64 -9.59
N SER A 172 28.73 -10.10 -8.48
CA SER A 172 28.73 -9.37 -7.20
C SER A 172 29.08 -10.33 -6.08
N THR A 173 30.04 -9.98 -5.28
CA THR A 173 30.48 -10.79 -4.14
C THR A 173 30.09 -10.12 -2.84
N GLY A 174 29.56 -10.94 -1.93
CA GLY A 174 29.31 -10.53 -0.55
C GLY A 174 30.52 -10.90 0.31
N GLU A 175 30.86 -10.01 1.21
CA GLU A 175 31.85 -10.27 2.26
C GLU A 175 31.19 -10.14 3.61
N VAL A 176 31.68 -10.92 4.57
CA VAL A 176 31.20 -10.85 5.95
C VAL A 176 32.36 -10.55 6.88
N GLU A 177 32.06 -9.82 7.95
CA GLU A 177 32.92 -9.68 9.12
C GLU A 177 32.16 -10.21 10.32
N VAL A 178 32.81 -11.00 11.17
CA VAL A 178 32.24 -11.47 12.42
C VAL A 178 33.01 -10.84 13.56
N ASP A 179 32.27 -10.09 14.43
CA ASP A 179 32.84 -9.43 15.60
C ASP A 179 32.00 -9.83 16.84
N GLY A 180 32.45 -10.85 17.56
CA GLY A 180 31.68 -11.45 18.65
C GLY A 180 30.36 -12.03 18.21
N SER A 181 29.27 -11.47 18.68
CA SER A 181 27.89 -11.88 18.37
C SER A 181 27.26 -11.09 17.20
N VAL A 182 28.06 -10.38 16.42
CA VAL A 182 27.59 -9.55 15.31
C VAL A 182 28.18 -10.02 14.00
N ILE A 183 27.33 -10.27 13.04
CA ILE A 183 27.68 -10.65 11.67
C ILE A 183 27.37 -9.46 10.77
N TYR A 184 28.38 -8.88 10.12
CA TYR A 184 28.27 -7.75 9.21
C TYR A 184 28.35 -8.23 7.78
N HIS A 185 27.53 -7.67 6.90
CA HIS A 185 27.52 -7.95 5.47
C HIS A 185 27.81 -6.68 4.67
N LYS A 186 28.83 -6.73 3.85
CA LYS A 186 29.23 -5.66 2.94
C LYS A 186 29.41 -6.18 1.51
N THR A 187 29.33 -5.29 0.54
CA THR A 187 29.61 -5.60 -0.87
C THR A 187 30.69 -4.65 -1.39
N GLU A 188 31.77 -5.21 -1.90
CA GLU A 188 32.93 -4.44 -2.41
C GLU A 188 33.15 -4.57 -3.90
N TYR A 189 32.87 -5.72 -4.48
CA TYR A 189 33.18 -5.97 -5.89
C TYR A 189 32.33 -5.10 -6.83
N LYS A 190 32.98 -4.33 -7.69
CA LYS A 190 32.43 -3.37 -8.66
C LYS A 190 31.65 -2.21 -8.09
N GLU A 191 31.05 -2.33 -6.91
CA GLU A 191 30.23 -1.31 -6.34
C GLU A 191 30.75 -0.94 -4.96
N ARG A 192 31.56 0.09 -4.89
CA ARG A 192 32.04 0.67 -3.62
C ARG A 192 30.89 1.42 -2.96
N ARG A 193 30.03 0.69 -2.30
CA ARG A 193 28.88 1.24 -1.60
C ARG A 193 29.27 1.70 -0.22
N ASN A 194 28.66 2.76 0.25
CA ASN A 194 28.87 3.32 1.59
C ASN A 194 27.95 2.71 2.65
N HIS A 195 27.17 1.69 2.30
CA HIS A 195 26.23 1.04 3.19
C HIS A 195 26.57 -0.42 3.45
N TYR A 196 26.11 -0.91 4.58
CA TYR A 196 26.19 -2.31 4.97
C TYR A 196 25.00 -2.70 5.83
N ALA A 197 24.79 -4.01 6.00
CA ALA A 197 23.83 -4.56 6.93
C ALA A 197 24.54 -5.36 8.04
N PHE A 198 23.84 -5.62 9.13
CA PHE A 198 24.34 -6.46 10.19
C PHE A 198 23.22 -7.26 10.85
N TYR A 199 23.58 -8.39 11.44
CA TYR A 199 22.70 -9.20 12.26
C TYR A 199 23.40 -9.52 13.59
N SER A 200 22.78 -9.14 14.68
CA SER A 200 23.38 -9.27 16.02
C SER A 200 22.46 -10.00 16.98
N ILE A 201 23.04 -10.53 18.03
CA ILE A 201 22.32 -11.03 19.21
C ILE A 201 22.91 -10.42 20.46
N ASN A 202 22.11 -10.23 21.51
CA ASN A 202 22.48 -9.56 22.74
C ASN A 202 23.28 -10.42 23.77
N THR A 203 23.70 -11.61 23.38
CA THR A 203 24.46 -12.54 24.24
C THR A 203 25.64 -13.11 23.46
N PRO A 204 26.73 -13.56 24.13
CA PRO A 204 27.76 -14.35 23.47
C PRO A 204 27.17 -15.59 22.80
N VAL A 205 27.70 -15.96 21.64
CA VAL A 205 27.29 -17.14 20.88
C VAL A 205 28.29 -18.29 21.08
N ASP A 206 27.81 -19.52 20.99
CA ASP A 206 28.64 -20.73 21.05
C ASP A 206 29.21 -21.10 19.66
N GLY A 207 28.70 -20.45 18.59
CA GLY A 207 29.19 -20.57 17.24
C GLY A 207 28.33 -19.79 16.25
N PHE A 208 28.71 -19.87 14.97
CA PHE A 208 28.03 -19.14 13.91
C PHE A 208 28.26 -19.85 12.56
N ASP A 209 27.49 -19.45 11.55
CA ASP A 209 27.75 -19.75 10.15
C ASP A 209 27.41 -18.54 9.27
N THR A 210 28.25 -18.26 8.29
CA THR A 210 28.01 -17.16 7.35
C THR A 210 28.03 -17.62 5.89
N ASP A 211 28.34 -18.88 5.63
CA ASP A 211 28.28 -19.51 4.31
C ASP A 211 27.06 -20.41 4.17
N ARG A 212 26.22 -20.15 3.16
CA ARG A 212 24.98 -20.90 2.96
C ARG A 212 25.20 -22.36 2.65
N GLU A 213 26.20 -22.67 1.82
CA GLU A 213 26.50 -24.06 1.41
C GLU A 213 26.93 -24.90 2.62
N THR A 214 27.79 -24.35 3.46
CA THR A 214 28.18 -25.00 4.72
C THR A 214 27.01 -25.17 5.66
N PHE A 215 26.15 -24.17 5.80
CA PHE A 215 25.03 -24.22 6.76
C PHE A 215 23.90 -25.14 6.29
N VAL A 216 23.45 -24.97 5.06
CA VAL A 216 22.29 -25.71 4.51
C VAL A 216 22.72 -27.10 4.04
N GLY A 217 23.87 -27.22 3.40
CA GLY A 217 24.30 -28.41 2.64
C GLY A 217 23.89 -28.31 1.16
N LEU A 218 24.65 -28.98 0.30
CA LEU A 218 24.47 -28.91 -1.16
C LEU A 218 23.11 -29.42 -1.65
N TYR A 219 22.53 -30.41 -0.96
CA TYR A 219 21.30 -31.09 -1.38
C TYR A 219 20.17 -30.98 -0.38
N ASN A 220 20.36 -30.24 0.72
CA ASN A 220 19.36 -30.01 1.74
C ASN A 220 18.54 -28.74 1.46
N GLU A 221 17.45 -28.56 2.21
CA GLU A 221 16.56 -27.43 2.12
C GLU A 221 16.62 -26.58 3.40
N PHE A 222 15.90 -25.44 3.41
CA PHE A 222 15.70 -24.68 4.66
C PHE A 222 14.89 -25.46 5.71
N ALA A 223 14.19 -26.52 5.32
CA ALA A 223 13.47 -27.38 6.24
C ALA A 223 14.40 -28.24 7.11
N ASP A 224 15.56 -28.60 6.58
CA ASP A 224 16.51 -29.55 7.19
C ASP A 224 17.98 -29.15 6.94
N PRO A 225 18.41 -27.94 7.32
CA PRO A 225 19.80 -27.52 7.12
C PRO A 225 20.76 -28.46 7.83
N GLU A 226 21.86 -28.81 7.15
CA GLU A 226 22.83 -29.80 7.64
C GLU A 226 23.34 -29.48 9.05
N ARG A 227 23.75 -28.21 9.29
CA ARG A 227 24.24 -27.80 10.61
C ARG A 227 23.18 -27.88 11.70
N VAL A 228 21.93 -27.57 11.36
CA VAL A 228 20.79 -27.66 12.28
C VAL A 228 20.49 -29.12 12.64
N VAL A 229 20.49 -30.02 11.64
CA VAL A 229 20.25 -31.46 11.85
C VAL A 229 21.37 -32.07 12.68
N GLU A 230 22.64 -31.75 12.39
CA GLU A 230 23.80 -32.19 13.16
C GLU A 230 23.82 -31.57 14.57
N GLY A 231 23.17 -30.45 14.77
CA GLY A 231 23.11 -29.72 16.02
C GLY A 231 24.45 -29.15 16.46
N ARG A 232 25.25 -28.64 15.49
CA ARG A 232 26.54 -27.99 15.72
C ARG A 232 26.82 -26.95 14.64
N PRO A 233 27.51 -25.83 14.94
CA PRO A 233 27.89 -24.83 13.97
C PRO A 233 29.07 -25.32 13.11
N GLY A 234 29.18 -24.77 11.89
CA GLY A 234 30.34 -24.95 11.03
C GLY A 234 31.43 -23.92 11.27
N ASN A 235 31.11 -22.79 11.92
CA ASN A 235 31.95 -21.60 12.09
C ASN A 235 32.51 -21.11 10.74
N SER A 236 31.69 -21.18 9.71
CA SER A 236 32.06 -20.82 8.35
C SER A 236 32.13 -19.31 8.17
N ILE A 237 33.08 -18.85 7.33
CA ILE A 237 33.21 -17.46 6.91
C ILE A 237 32.97 -17.40 5.40
N ALA A 238 31.91 -16.73 4.97
CA ALA A 238 31.66 -16.49 3.56
C ALA A 238 32.58 -15.40 3.01
N HIS A 239 33.14 -15.71 1.85
CA HIS A 239 33.92 -14.75 1.10
C HIS A 239 33.60 -14.97 -0.38
N GLY A 240 32.63 -14.21 -0.87
CA GLY A 240 32.14 -14.34 -2.23
C GLY A 240 30.62 -14.49 -2.29
N TRP A 241 30.14 -15.65 -2.69
CA TRP A 241 28.73 -15.87 -2.99
C TRP A 241 27.93 -16.43 -1.81
N SER A 242 26.61 -16.18 -1.85
CA SER A 242 25.62 -16.74 -0.94
C SER A 242 25.89 -16.54 0.56
N PRO A 243 26.21 -15.33 1.00
CA PRO A 243 26.42 -15.06 2.40
C PRO A 243 25.11 -15.15 3.16
N ILE A 244 25.19 -15.70 4.38
CA ILE A 244 24.10 -15.79 5.36
C ILE A 244 24.53 -15.21 6.70
N ALA A 245 23.61 -15.12 7.64
CA ALA A 245 23.90 -14.91 9.05
C ALA A 245 23.14 -15.93 9.88
N SER A 246 23.90 -16.77 10.60
CA SER A 246 23.37 -17.74 11.55
C SER A 246 24.18 -17.69 12.84
N HIS A 247 23.49 -17.57 13.96
CA HIS A 247 24.04 -17.67 15.29
C HIS A 247 23.65 -19.04 15.87
N TYR A 248 24.56 -19.64 16.64
CA TYR A 248 24.35 -20.89 17.35
C TYR A 248 24.50 -20.69 18.85
N LEU A 249 23.56 -21.23 19.64
CA LEU A 249 23.59 -21.20 21.10
C LEU A 249 23.15 -22.55 21.66
N GLU A 250 23.84 -22.94 22.75
CA GLU A 250 23.42 -24.03 23.65
C GLU A 250 22.64 -23.45 24.82
N VAL A 251 21.36 -23.81 24.91
CA VAL A 251 20.45 -23.23 25.91
C VAL A 251 19.97 -24.31 26.85
N GLU A 252 20.27 -24.17 28.15
CA GLU A 252 19.68 -25.00 29.20
C GLU A 252 18.63 -24.21 29.96
N LEU A 253 17.42 -24.78 30.08
CA LEU A 253 16.29 -24.19 30.77
C LEU A 253 15.79 -25.08 31.87
N GLN A 254 15.73 -24.55 33.09
CA GLN A 254 15.12 -25.20 34.23
C GLN A 254 13.59 -25.28 34.07
N PRO A 255 12.91 -26.18 34.82
CA PRO A 255 11.46 -26.20 34.82
C PRO A 255 10.86 -24.83 35.18
N GLY A 256 9.98 -24.31 34.35
CA GLY A 256 9.33 -23.01 34.51
C GLY A 256 10.20 -21.81 34.10
N GLU A 257 11.47 -22.02 33.76
CA GLU A 257 12.37 -20.92 33.33
C GLU A 257 11.94 -20.33 31.99
N SER A 258 12.07 -18.99 31.91
CA SER A 258 11.88 -18.23 30.66
C SER A 258 13.14 -17.42 30.40
N ARG A 259 13.59 -17.38 29.14
CA ARG A 259 14.78 -16.63 28.72
C ARG A 259 14.56 -15.88 27.44
N ASP A 260 14.95 -14.59 27.43
CA ASP A 260 14.85 -13.72 26.27
C ASP A 260 16.17 -13.65 25.51
N PHE A 261 16.07 -13.66 24.18
CA PHE A 261 17.16 -13.40 23.24
C PHE A 261 16.72 -12.28 22.30
N ILE A 262 17.56 -11.28 22.12
CA ILE A 262 17.26 -10.12 21.29
C ILE A 262 18.18 -10.14 20.08
N PHE A 263 17.57 -10.29 18.91
CA PHE A 263 18.25 -10.17 17.63
C PHE A 263 17.92 -8.83 17.01
N LEU A 264 18.88 -8.23 16.30
CA LEU A 264 18.70 -6.99 15.57
C LEU A 264 19.27 -7.14 14.15
N LEU A 265 18.39 -7.06 13.16
CA LEU A 265 18.74 -6.97 11.76
C LEU A 265 18.80 -5.49 11.38
N GLY A 266 19.98 -4.92 11.23
CA GLY A 266 20.16 -3.50 11.02
C GLY A 266 20.79 -3.14 9.69
N TYR A 267 20.60 -1.87 9.31
CA TYR A 267 21.15 -1.26 8.11
C TYR A 267 21.83 0.05 8.45
N VAL A 268 22.98 0.31 7.82
CA VAL A 268 23.79 1.52 8.07
C VAL A 268 24.27 2.11 6.75
N GLU A 269 24.10 3.42 6.59
CA GLU A 269 24.82 4.22 5.59
C GLU A 269 25.84 5.13 6.30
N ASN A 270 27.12 5.02 5.92
CA ASN A 270 28.15 5.95 6.28
C ASN A 270 28.35 6.99 5.17
N LYS A 271 29.06 8.07 5.45
CA LYS A 271 29.64 8.86 4.36
C LYS A 271 30.63 7.99 3.61
N GLN A 272 30.79 8.21 2.32
CA GLN A 272 31.64 7.33 1.48
C GLN A 272 33.09 7.31 1.97
N GLU A 273 33.64 8.43 2.38
CA GLU A 273 34.97 8.56 2.96
C GLU A 273 35.14 7.90 4.34
N ALA A 274 34.05 7.65 5.05
CA ALA A 274 34.01 7.07 6.38
C ALA A 274 33.47 5.62 6.40
N LYS A 275 33.37 4.95 5.25
CA LYS A 275 32.88 3.57 5.16
C LYS A 275 33.73 2.58 5.94
N PHE A 276 35.04 2.72 5.86
CA PHE A 276 36.01 1.87 6.52
C PHE A 276 36.64 2.57 7.73
N GLU A 277 37.19 1.81 8.65
CA GLU A 277 38.05 2.33 9.72
C GLU A 277 39.32 2.95 9.13
N GLU A 278 39.78 4.05 9.71
CA GLU A 278 41.03 4.67 9.29
C GLU A 278 42.21 3.73 9.62
N HIS A 279 42.95 3.38 8.58
CA HIS A 279 44.31 2.85 8.74
C HIS A 279 45.33 3.98 8.57
N GLU A 280 46.50 3.80 9.16
CA GLU A 280 47.64 4.70 8.95
C GLU A 280 47.77 4.99 7.46
N ALA A 281 47.78 6.27 7.12
CA ALA A 281 47.81 6.75 5.75
C ALA A 281 48.92 6.05 4.95
N SER A 282 48.61 5.62 3.73
CA SER A 282 49.62 5.13 2.81
C SER A 282 50.80 6.10 2.80
N GLN A 283 52.03 5.62 2.92
CA GLN A 283 53.26 6.43 2.88
C GLN A 283 53.48 7.05 1.47
N HIS A 284 52.67 6.67 0.49
CA HIS A 284 52.68 7.22 -0.87
C HIS A 284 51.94 8.54 -0.95
N GLU A 285 52.64 9.66 -1.15
CA GLU A 285 51.99 10.99 -1.23
C GLU A 285 50.91 11.10 -2.30
N ALA A 286 51.03 10.37 -3.42
CA ALA A 286 50.03 10.35 -4.48
C ALA A 286 48.68 9.72 -4.03
N PHE A 287 48.63 8.97 -2.93
CA PHE A 287 47.46 8.30 -2.41
C PHE A 287 46.97 8.82 -1.06
N LYS A 288 47.60 9.86 -0.52
CA LYS A 288 47.22 10.49 0.76
C LYS A 288 45.79 11.07 0.79
N GLN A 289 45.22 11.33 -0.39
CA GLN A 289 43.86 11.83 -0.55
C GLN A 289 42.87 10.74 -1.03
N SER A 290 43.33 9.51 -1.22
CA SER A 290 42.44 8.40 -1.64
C SER A 290 41.72 7.80 -0.45
N VAL A 291 40.54 7.31 -0.72
CA VAL A 291 39.65 6.58 0.18
C VAL A 291 40.41 5.63 1.12
N PRO A 292 40.09 5.61 2.44
CA PRO A 292 40.72 4.71 3.40
C PRO A 292 40.79 3.28 2.86
N SER A 293 41.96 2.65 2.95
CA SER A 293 42.21 1.33 2.37
C SER A 293 41.99 0.17 3.36
N SER A 294 41.41 0.44 4.52
CA SER A 294 41.12 -0.60 5.50
C SER A 294 40.05 -1.58 4.97
N PRO A 295 40.24 -2.89 5.12
CA PRO A 295 39.19 -3.87 4.83
C PRO A 295 38.09 -3.89 5.91
N ILE A 296 38.32 -3.24 7.05
CA ILE A 296 37.40 -3.27 8.19
C ILE A 296 36.36 -2.16 8.06
N ILE A 297 35.08 -2.51 8.06
CA ILE A 297 34.00 -1.52 8.00
C ILE A 297 33.95 -0.69 9.29
N ASN A 298 33.59 0.58 9.13
CA ASN A 298 33.30 1.46 10.27
C ASN A 298 31.97 1.05 10.94
N LYS A 299 32.07 0.50 12.13
CA LYS A 299 30.96 -0.11 12.89
C LYS A 299 30.32 0.85 13.90
N VAL A 300 30.74 2.10 13.99
CA VAL A 300 30.30 3.05 15.04
C VAL A 300 28.77 3.17 15.09
N LYS A 301 28.12 3.40 13.94
CA LYS A 301 26.65 3.52 13.89
C LYS A 301 25.95 2.21 14.22
N ALA A 302 26.47 1.07 13.76
CA ALA A 302 25.90 -0.24 14.08
C ALA A 302 26.01 -0.54 15.58
N LYS A 303 27.16 -0.29 16.20
CA LYS A 303 27.36 -0.47 17.65
C LYS A 303 26.42 0.42 18.47
N ALA A 304 26.21 1.66 18.05
CA ALA A 304 25.24 2.56 18.67
C ALA A 304 23.80 2.01 18.59
N MET A 305 23.39 1.51 17.41
CA MET A 305 22.06 0.91 17.19
C MET A 305 21.91 -0.36 18.02
N ILE A 306 22.90 -1.25 18.07
CA ILE A 306 22.87 -2.47 18.90
C ILE A 306 22.71 -2.10 20.37
N SER A 307 23.47 -1.12 20.87
CA SER A 307 23.40 -0.66 22.27
C SER A 307 22.03 -0.07 22.64
N ALA A 308 21.26 0.42 21.68
CA ALA A 308 19.92 0.93 21.91
C ALA A 308 18.89 -0.19 22.19
N PHE A 309 19.17 -1.44 21.81
CA PHE A 309 18.26 -2.59 21.94
C PHE A 309 18.91 -3.82 22.57
N ASP A 310 19.97 -3.68 23.37
CA ASP A 310 20.75 -4.79 23.92
C ASP A 310 20.14 -5.47 25.16
N THR A 311 19.03 -4.93 25.69
CA THR A 311 18.34 -5.48 26.86
C THR A 311 16.84 -5.60 26.62
N THR A 312 16.18 -6.57 27.26
CA THR A 312 14.73 -6.76 27.24
C THR A 312 13.99 -5.47 27.60
N ALA A 313 14.43 -4.74 28.61
CA ALA A 313 13.79 -3.50 29.05
C ALA A 313 13.82 -2.41 27.97
N LYS A 314 14.92 -2.26 27.22
CA LYS A 314 15.02 -1.30 26.12
C LYS A 314 14.11 -1.70 24.95
N VAL A 315 14.05 -2.98 24.62
CA VAL A 315 13.18 -3.51 23.57
C VAL A 315 11.70 -3.33 23.94
N ASP A 316 11.33 -3.65 25.18
CA ASP A 316 9.95 -3.50 25.67
C ASP A 316 9.52 -2.02 25.70
N ALA A 317 10.44 -1.11 26.06
CA ALA A 317 10.18 0.33 25.99
C ALA A 317 9.98 0.81 24.55
N ALA A 318 10.83 0.39 23.60
CA ALA A 318 10.68 0.73 22.18
C ALA A 318 9.38 0.16 21.57
N PHE A 319 8.99 -1.03 21.98
CA PHE A 319 7.73 -1.63 21.55
C PHE A 319 6.52 -0.88 22.13
N ALA A 320 6.58 -0.47 23.40
CA ALA A 320 5.55 0.37 24.00
C ALA A 320 5.44 1.73 23.30
N GLU A 321 6.55 2.34 22.90
CA GLU A 321 6.57 3.58 22.13
C GLU A 321 5.90 3.41 20.75
N LEU A 322 6.17 2.31 20.05
CA LEU A 322 5.51 1.97 18.79
C LEU A 322 3.99 1.82 18.97
N LYS A 323 3.54 1.12 20.01
CA LYS A 323 2.11 1.00 20.33
C LYS A 323 1.47 2.37 20.59
N ALA A 324 2.10 3.20 21.42
CA ALA A 324 1.63 4.54 21.72
C ALA A 324 1.60 5.46 20.48
N TYR A 325 2.51 5.29 19.54
CA TYR A 325 2.49 5.98 18.25
C TYR A 325 1.22 5.66 17.47
N TRP A 326 0.88 4.37 17.34
CA TRP A 326 -0.34 3.94 16.65
C TRP A 326 -1.61 4.34 17.41
N ASP A 327 -1.60 4.29 18.74
CA ASP A 327 -2.73 4.79 19.56
C ASP A 327 -3.06 6.24 19.22
N ARG A 328 -2.03 7.11 19.10
CA ARG A 328 -2.25 8.52 18.74
C ARG A 328 -2.78 8.72 17.32
N LEU A 329 -2.30 7.94 16.36
CA LEU A 329 -2.73 8.06 14.97
C LEU A 329 -4.17 7.57 14.77
N LEU A 330 -4.51 6.43 15.33
CA LEU A 330 -5.85 5.85 15.21
C LEU A 330 -6.90 6.64 16.00
N ASP A 331 -6.48 7.46 16.98
CA ASP A 331 -7.35 8.34 17.77
C ASP A 331 -7.76 9.63 17.03
N ILE A 332 -7.25 9.87 15.82
CA ILE A 332 -7.61 11.04 15.00
C ILE A 332 -9.01 10.92 14.43
N TYR A 333 -9.43 9.72 14.06
CA TYR A 333 -10.77 9.43 13.56
C TYR A 333 -11.28 8.12 14.16
N VAL A 334 -12.31 8.21 14.98
CA VAL A 334 -12.92 7.05 15.64
C VAL A 334 -14.42 7.10 15.41
N VAL A 335 -14.98 6.04 14.85
CA VAL A 335 -16.43 5.87 14.67
C VAL A 335 -16.98 4.83 15.64
N LYS A 336 -18.23 5.01 16.03
CA LYS A 336 -19.03 4.02 16.74
C LYS A 336 -20.40 3.94 16.11
N THR A 337 -20.68 2.78 15.52
CA THR A 337 -21.96 2.42 14.89
C THR A 337 -22.52 1.17 15.58
N ASP A 338 -23.65 0.66 15.08
CA ASP A 338 -24.17 -0.65 15.45
C ASP A 338 -23.51 -1.80 14.65
N GLU A 339 -22.60 -1.48 13.70
CA GLU A 339 -21.89 -2.41 12.84
C GLU A 339 -20.43 -2.62 13.31
N GLU A 340 -20.17 -3.55 14.22
CA GLU A 340 -18.84 -3.80 14.78
C GLU A 340 -17.77 -4.09 13.71
N LYS A 341 -18.15 -4.78 12.63
CA LYS A 341 -17.24 -5.06 11.50
C LYS A 341 -16.81 -3.80 10.77
N LEU A 342 -17.70 -2.80 10.68
CA LEU A 342 -17.35 -1.49 10.11
C LEU A 342 -16.45 -0.71 11.07
N ASP A 343 -16.84 -0.62 12.35
CA ASP A 343 -16.06 0.08 13.38
C ASP A 343 -14.61 -0.41 13.39
N ARG A 344 -14.40 -1.71 13.36
CA ARG A 344 -13.09 -2.39 13.27
C ARG A 344 -12.27 -1.92 12.07
N MET A 345 -12.90 -1.89 10.89
CA MET A 345 -12.19 -1.47 9.68
C MET A 345 -11.82 0.01 9.72
N VAL A 346 -12.78 0.87 10.06
CA VAL A 346 -12.55 2.32 10.09
C VAL A 346 -11.57 2.71 11.19
N ASN A 347 -11.71 2.14 12.39
CA ASN A 347 -10.92 2.55 13.54
C ASN A 347 -9.50 1.97 13.56
N ILE A 348 -9.25 0.87 12.83
CA ILE A 348 -7.99 0.13 12.93
C ILE A 348 -7.39 -0.15 11.54
N TRP A 349 -7.92 -1.12 10.84
CA TRP A 349 -7.24 -1.77 9.73
C TRP A 349 -7.17 -0.92 8.47
N ASN A 350 -8.21 -0.19 8.15
CA ASN A 350 -8.21 0.65 6.95
C ASN A 350 -7.22 1.82 7.09
N GLN A 351 -7.17 2.47 8.27
CA GLN A 351 -6.19 3.53 8.54
C GLN A 351 -4.75 2.98 8.49
N TYR A 352 -4.53 1.78 9.04
CA TYR A 352 -3.23 1.14 9.00
C TYR A 352 -2.80 0.81 7.56
N GLN A 353 -3.68 0.19 6.78
CA GLN A 353 -3.40 -0.10 5.37
C GLN A 353 -3.16 1.16 4.55
N CYS A 354 -3.92 2.24 4.79
CA CYS A 354 -3.72 3.53 4.13
C CYS A 354 -2.31 4.09 4.36
N MET A 355 -1.78 4.02 5.58
CA MET A 355 -0.41 4.45 5.86
C MET A 355 0.61 3.57 5.13
N ILE A 356 0.45 2.26 5.17
CA ILE A 356 1.38 1.33 4.49
C ILE A 356 1.37 1.58 2.98
N THR A 357 0.19 1.76 2.39
CA THR A 357 0.04 2.05 0.97
C THR A 357 0.64 3.42 0.61
N PHE A 358 0.39 4.45 1.42
CA PHE A 358 1.01 5.77 1.25
C PHE A 358 2.54 5.69 1.27
N ASN A 359 3.12 4.93 2.20
CA ASN A 359 4.56 4.81 2.34
C ASN A 359 5.23 4.21 1.11
N MET A 360 4.64 3.19 0.51
CA MET A 360 5.26 2.36 -0.51
C MET A 360 4.64 2.48 -1.90
N SER A 361 3.44 3.08 -2.02
CA SER A 361 2.66 3.01 -3.26
C SER A 361 2.56 1.55 -3.74
N ARG A 362 3.14 1.22 -4.90
CA ARG A 362 3.19 -0.16 -5.42
C ARG A 362 4.61 -0.72 -5.48
N SER A 363 5.60 0.01 -4.91
CA SER A 363 7.04 -0.29 -5.11
C SER A 363 7.55 -1.53 -4.38
N ALA A 364 6.82 -2.04 -3.40
CA ALA A 364 7.16 -3.24 -2.62
C ALA A 364 5.95 -4.16 -2.45
N SER A 365 5.18 -4.34 -3.50
CA SER A 365 3.99 -5.20 -3.50
C SER A 365 4.38 -6.67 -3.39
N PHE A 366 3.81 -7.37 -2.41
CA PHE A 366 4.09 -8.80 -2.23
C PHE A 366 3.38 -9.66 -3.29
N PHE A 367 2.15 -9.30 -3.66
CA PHE A 367 1.30 -10.15 -4.50
C PHE A 367 1.11 -9.67 -5.93
N GLU A 368 1.33 -8.40 -6.24
CA GLU A 368 1.06 -7.84 -7.57
C GLU A 368 2.33 -7.77 -8.41
N SER A 369 3.05 -6.66 -8.30
CA SER A 369 4.18 -6.34 -9.14
C SER A 369 5.53 -6.62 -8.50
N GLY A 370 5.54 -7.13 -7.27
CA GLY A 370 6.77 -7.36 -6.52
C GLY A 370 7.58 -6.07 -6.37
N ILE A 371 8.74 -6.05 -7.03
CA ILE A 371 9.66 -4.90 -7.06
C ILE A 371 9.69 -4.20 -8.42
N GLY A 372 8.76 -4.52 -9.31
CA GLY A 372 8.73 -4.03 -10.69
C GLY A 372 8.21 -2.58 -10.83
N ARG A 373 7.51 -2.05 -9.80
CA ARG A 373 6.92 -0.71 -9.83
C ARG A 373 7.69 0.27 -8.97
N GLY A 374 7.55 1.57 -9.30
CA GLY A 374 8.00 2.67 -8.45
C GLY A 374 6.86 3.29 -7.64
N MET A 375 7.01 4.56 -7.31
CA MET A 375 5.97 5.39 -6.70
C MET A 375 5.13 5.99 -7.83
N GLY A 376 3.92 5.50 -8.04
CA GLY A 376 3.05 5.97 -9.12
C GLY A 376 2.61 7.43 -8.90
N PHE A 377 2.57 8.22 -9.97
CA PHE A 377 2.08 9.60 -9.93
C PHE A 377 0.61 9.65 -9.52
N ARG A 378 -0.22 8.97 -10.26
CA ARG A 378 -1.65 8.79 -10.01
C ARG A 378 -1.91 8.07 -8.68
N ASP A 379 -1.22 6.95 -8.46
CA ASP A 379 -1.40 6.11 -7.29
C ASP A 379 -1.12 6.87 -5.99
N SER A 380 0.02 7.59 -5.93
CA SER A 380 0.43 8.30 -4.71
C SER A 380 -0.51 9.46 -4.35
N ASN A 381 -1.07 10.15 -5.36
CA ASN A 381 -2.08 11.20 -5.13
C ASN A 381 -3.39 10.62 -4.58
N GLN A 382 -3.80 9.43 -5.02
CA GLN A 382 -4.98 8.73 -4.50
C GLN A 382 -4.72 8.15 -3.11
N ASP A 383 -3.57 7.51 -2.91
CA ASP A 383 -3.19 6.95 -1.60
C ASP A 383 -3.15 8.04 -0.52
N LEU A 384 -2.78 9.27 -0.90
CA LEU A 384 -2.71 10.42 -0.02
C LEU A 384 -4.05 10.75 0.65
N VAL A 385 -5.20 10.62 -0.03
CA VAL A 385 -6.50 10.94 0.57
C VAL A 385 -6.89 9.97 1.69
N GLY A 386 -6.33 8.77 1.71
CA GLY A 386 -6.49 7.84 2.83
C GLY A 386 -5.53 8.10 3.99
N PHE A 387 -4.52 8.94 3.81
CA PHE A 387 -3.44 9.15 4.78
C PHE A 387 -3.40 10.58 5.36
N VAL A 388 -3.82 11.58 4.61
CA VAL A 388 -3.61 13.01 4.91
C VAL A 388 -4.08 13.43 6.30
N HIS A 389 -5.11 12.78 6.84
CA HIS A 389 -5.62 13.07 8.18
C HIS A 389 -4.67 12.61 9.30
N GLN A 390 -3.80 11.64 9.02
CA GLN A 390 -2.89 11.06 10.02
C GLN A 390 -1.66 11.95 10.22
N ILE A 391 -0.92 12.27 9.16
CA ILE A 391 0.30 13.08 9.21
C ILE A 391 0.33 14.01 7.98
N PRO A 392 -0.34 15.17 8.06
CA PRO A 392 -0.43 16.11 6.93
C PRO A 392 0.93 16.59 6.40
N GLU A 393 1.93 16.71 7.26
CA GLU A 393 3.27 17.17 6.88
C GLU A 393 3.94 16.20 5.88
N ARG A 394 3.78 14.90 6.08
CA ARG A 394 4.30 13.90 5.14
C ARG A 394 3.51 13.87 3.82
N ALA A 395 2.22 14.15 3.89
CA ALA A 395 1.40 14.31 2.69
C ALA A 395 1.87 15.51 1.85
N ARG A 396 2.21 16.63 2.51
CA ARG A 396 2.79 17.82 1.87
C ARG A 396 4.09 17.50 1.13
N GLU A 397 5.01 16.82 1.78
CA GLU A 397 6.27 16.38 1.17
C GLU A 397 6.03 15.49 -0.07
N ARG A 398 5.08 14.57 0.01
CA ARG A 398 4.73 13.66 -1.09
C ARG A 398 4.15 14.43 -2.28
N ILE A 399 3.31 15.44 -2.07
CA ILE A 399 2.78 16.28 -3.15
C ILE A 399 3.91 16.99 -3.90
N ILE A 400 4.90 17.53 -3.18
CA ILE A 400 6.07 18.19 -3.78
C ILE A 400 6.90 17.17 -4.56
N ASP A 401 7.17 16.00 -4.00
CA ASP A 401 7.92 14.93 -4.69
C ASP A 401 7.24 14.53 -6.01
N ILE A 402 5.92 14.35 -6.00
CA ILE A 402 5.12 13.98 -7.17
C ILE A 402 5.15 15.12 -8.22
N ALA A 403 4.85 16.35 -7.80
CA ALA A 403 4.80 17.51 -8.69
C ALA A 403 6.15 17.75 -9.38
N SER A 404 7.27 17.45 -8.70
CA SER A 404 8.62 17.58 -9.28
C SER A 404 8.86 16.68 -10.49
N THR A 405 8.02 15.69 -10.73
CA THR A 405 8.12 14.76 -11.88
C THR A 405 7.22 15.16 -13.04
N GLN A 406 6.46 16.25 -12.91
CA GLN A 406 5.60 16.77 -13.95
C GLN A 406 6.41 17.51 -15.02
N PHE A 407 5.91 17.51 -16.26
CA PHE A 407 6.50 18.27 -17.39
C PHE A 407 5.86 19.65 -17.54
N PRO A 408 6.54 20.59 -18.22
CA PRO A 408 6.00 21.94 -18.45
C PRO A 408 4.67 22.00 -19.23
N ASP A 409 4.38 20.99 -20.04
CA ASP A 409 3.12 20.85 -20.79
C ASP A 409 1.98 20.23 -19.96
N GLY A 410 2.24 19.98 -18.67
CA GLY A 410 1.29 19.36 -17.74
C GLY A 410 1.29 17.84 -17.74
N GLY A 411 1.89 17.16 -18.73
CA GLY A 411 2.13 15.72 -18.67
C GLY A 411 3.10 15.36 -17.53
N CYS A 412 3.29 14.06 -17.28
CA CYS A 412 4.19 13.63 -16.20
C CYS A 412 4.78 12.25 -16.45
N TYR A 413 5.81 11.92 -15.69
CA TYR A 413 6.20 10.52 -15.52
C TYR A 413 5.09 9.76 -14.79
N HIS A 414 4.77 8.57 -15.26
CA HIS A 414 3.79 7.73 -14.59
C HIS A 414 4.25 7.22 -13.21
N GLN A 415 5.56 7.22 -12.96
CA GLN A 415 6.15 6.87 -11.66
C GLN A 415 7.50 7.58 -11.43
N TYR A 416 7.91 7.59 -10.17
CA TYR A 416 9.27 7.95 -9.77
C TYR A 416 9.92 6.85 -8.93
N GLN A 417 11.25 6.85 -8.89
CA GLN A 417 12.03 5.86 -8.18
C GLN A 417 12.15 6.25 -6.68
N PRO A 418 11.79 5.36 -5.74
CA PRO A 418 11.68 5.70 -4.31
C PRO A 418 12.96 6.24 -3.68
N LEU A 419 14.13 5.72 -4.08
CA LEU A 419 15.42 6.08 -3.49
C LEU A 419 15.90 7.47 -3.93
N THR A 420 15.69 7.81 -5.21
CA THR A 420 16.19 9.06 -5.81
C THR A 420 15.13 10.14 -5.94
N LYS A 421 13.85 9.77 -5.82
CA LYS A 421 12.68 10.62 -6.05
C LYS A 421 12.63 11.22 -7.48
N ARG A 422 13.28 10.56 -8.44
CA ARG A 422 13.30 10.99 -9.85
C ARG A 422 12.31 10.19 -10.68
N GLY A 423 11.60 10.89 -11.54
CA GLY A 423 10.74 10.28 -12.54
C GLY A 423 11.51 9.40 -13.51
N ASN A 424 10.87 8.35 -14.01
CA ASN A 424 11.41 7.44 -15.00
C ASN A 424 10.30 6.84 -15.87
N ASN A 425 10.69 6.36 -17.05
CA ASN A 425 9.81 5.74 -18.03
C ASN A 425 9.88 4.20 -18.03
N ASP A 426 10.32 3.57 -16.95
CA ASP A 426 10.50 2.10 -16.90
C ASP A 426 9.21 1.33 -17.21
N ILE A 427 8.05 1.92 -16.90
CA ILE A 427 6.72 1.37 -17.18
C ILE A 427 5.93 2.18 -18.21
N GLY A 428 6.58 3.11 -18.90
CA GLY A 428 6.01 4.01 -19.91
C GLY A 428 5.39 5.28 -19.35
N GLY A 429 4.86 6.10 -20.25
CA GLY A 429 4.24 7.40 -19.97
C GLY A 429 3.08 7.68 -20.93
N GLY A 430 2.55 8.90 -20.92
CA GLY A 430 1.49 9.32 -21.81
C GLY A 430 0.06 8.97 -21.34
N PHE A 431 -0.14 8.80 -20.05
CA PHE A 431 -1.45 8.59 -19.42
C PHE A 431 -2.11 9.94 -19.14
N ASN A 432 -3.15 10.29 -19.85
CA ASN A 432 -3.71 11.63 -19.80
C ASN A 432 -4.60 11.92 -18.59
N ASP A 433 -4.91 10.93 -17.78
CA ASP A 433 -5.55 11.14 -16.48
C ASP A 433 -4.57 11.56 -15.37
N ASP A 434 -3.30 11.16 -15.49
CA ASP A 434 -2.28 11.37 -14.44
C ASP A 434 -2.23 12.81 -13.88
N PRO A 435 -2.17 13.88 -14.72
CA PRO A 435 -2.07 15.25 -14.21
C PRO A 435 -3.22 15.69 -13.30
N MET A 436 -4.42 15.21 -13.55
CA MET A 436 -5.61 15.60 -12.78
C MET A 436 -5.55 15.16 -11.32
N TRP A 437 -4.86 14.06 -11.04
CA TRP A 437 -4.72 13.54 -9.69
C TRP A 437 -3.89 14.44 -8.78
N LEU A 438 -3.00 15.28 -9.36
CA LEU A 438 -2.26 16.26 -8.56
C LEU A 438 -3.20 17.35 -7.99
N ILE A 439 -4.21 17.78 -8.73
CA ILE A 439 -5.25 18.69 -8.24
C ILE A 439 -6.02 17.99 -7.12
N PHE A 440 -6.46 16.76 -7.34
CA PHE A 440 -7.22 15.97 -6.37
C PHE A 440 -6.48 15.83 -5.03
N GLY A 441 -5.22 15.39 -5.07
CA GLY A 441 -4.40 15.20 -3.87
C GLY A 441 -4.09 16.52 -3.15
N THR A 442 -3.74 17.56 -3.90
CA THR A 442 -3.41 18.89 -3.31
C THR A 442 -4.61 19.53 -2.65
N VAL A 443 -5.78 19.48 -3.28
CA VAL A 443 -7.01 20.03 -2.70
C VAL A 443 -7.42 19.26 -1.44
N ALA A 444 -7.32 17.93 -1.44
CA ALA A 444 -7.57 17.11 -0.27
C ALA A 444 -6.64 17.50 0.90
N TYR A 445 -5.35 17.73 0.62
CA TYR A 445 -4.39 18.22 1.61
C TYR A 445 -4.78 19.59 2.19
N ILE A 446 -5.11 20.57 1.35
CA ILE A 446 -5.47 21.92 1.81
C ILE A 446 -6.76 21.88 2.63
N LYS A 447 -7.77 21.12 2.19
CA LYS A 447 -9.03 20.95 2.93
C LYS A 447 -8.82 20.27 4.29
N GLU A 448 -7.89 19.35 4.40
CA GLU A 448 -7.56 18.69 5.67
C GLU A 448 -6.73 19.58 6.59
N SER A 449 -5.65 20.16 6.08
CA SER A 449 -4.66 20.87 6.89
C SER A 449 -4.96 22.35 7.10
N GLY A 450 -5.67 23.00 6.18
CA GLY A 450 -5.81 24.45 6.10
C GLY A 450 -4.57 25.18 5.58
N ASP A 451 -3.55 24.45 5.11
CA ASP A 451 -2.28 25.00 4.66
C ASP A 451 -2.30 25.38 3.17
N PHE A 452 -2.62 26.64 2.89
CA PHE A 452 -2.54 27.20 1.55
C PHE A 452 -1.11 27.53 1.11
N SER A 453 -0.15 27.59 2.06
CA SER A 453 1.24 27.97 1.72
C SER A 453 1.93 26.99 0.78
N ILE A 454 1.43 25.75 0.72
CA ILE A 454 1.93 24.74 -0.22
C ILE A 454 1.86 25.23 -1.69
N LEU A 455 0.90 26.07 -2.00
CA LEU A 455 0.70 26.58 -3.37
C LEU A 455 1.81 27.52 -3.85
N ASP A 456 2.54 28.13 -2.93
CA ASP A 456 3.66 29.03 -3.22
C ASP A 456 5.01 28.32 -3.22
N GLU A 457 5.04 27.00 -2.87
CA GLU A 457 6.29 26.23 -2.89
C GLU A 457 6.91 26.19 -4.28
N PRO A 458 8.22 26.49 -4.38
CA PRO A 458 8.94 26.37 -5.63
C PRO A 458 9.24 24.89 -5.93
N VAL A 459 8.64 24.39 -7.01
CA VAL A 459 8.74 22.98 -7.43
C VAL A 459 9.28 22.93 -8.85
N PRO A 460 10.33 22.13 -9.14
CA PRO A 460 10.88 22.02 -10.47
C PRO A 460 9.99 21.18 -11.39
N PHE A 461 10.02 21.45 -12.69
CA PHE A 461 9.53 20.52 -13.70
C PHE A 461 10.61 19.48 -14.06
N ASP A 462 10.19 18.23 -14.32
CA ASP A 462 11.04 17.14 -14.80
C ASP A 462 12.28 16.89 -13.91
N ASN A 463 12.16 17.13 -12.61
CA ASN A 463 13.27 17.10 -11.65
C ASN A 463 14.49 17.94 -12.05
N LYS A 464 14.31 19.01 -12.87
CA LYS A 464 15.40 19.87 -13.37
C LYS A 464 15.59 21.09 -12.47
N GLU A 465 16.74 21.21 -11.86
CA GLU A 465 17.15 22.41 -11.13
C GLU A 465 17.12 23.65 -12.04
N GLY A 466 16.53 24.73 -11.54
CA GLY A 466 16.39 26.00 -12.28
C GLY A 466 15.09 26.10 -13.10
N SER A 467 14.20 25.11 -13.02
CA SER A 467 12.87 25.13 -13.65
C SER A 467 11.73 25.36 -12.67
N GLU A 468 12.06 25.75 -11.44
CA GLU A 468 11.10 25.87 -10.34
C GLU A 468 10.03 26.91 -10.64
N VAL A 469 8.78 26.53 -10.46
CA VAL A 469 7.61 27.41 -10.45
C VAL A 469 6.81 27.11 -9.18
N SER A 470 5.80 27.93 -8.88
CA SER A 470 4.93 27.64 -7.74
C SER A 470 4.11 26.35 -7.96
N LEU A 471 3.79 25.63 -6.89
CA LEU A 471 2.91 24.46 -7.00
C LEU A 471 1.56 24.83 -7.65
N PHE A 472 1.06 26.06 -7.43
CA PHE A 472 -0.16 26.51 -8.10
C PHE A 472 -0.01 26.43 -9.64
N GLU A 473 1.15 26.77 -10.17
CA GLU A 473 1.40 26.67 -11.62
C GLU A 473 1.38 25.19 -12.10
N HIS A 474 1.87 24.25 -11.29
CA HIS A 474 1.73 22.83 -11.56
C HIS A 474 0.25 22.40 -11.64
N LEU A 475 -0.60 22.91 -10.76
CA LEU A 475 -2.05 22.64 -10.84
C LEU A 475 -2.66 23.26 -12.10
N ARG A 476 -2.22 24.48 -12.49
CA ARG A 476 -2.70 25.15 -13.70
C ARG A 476 -2.34 24.39 -14.97
N VAL A 477 -1.11 23.92 -15.10
CA VAL A 477 -0.71 23.13 -16.26
C VAL A 477 -1.37 21.75 -16.26
N SER A 478 -1.66 21.17 -15.08
CA SER A 478 -2.46 19.94 -14.98
C SER A 478 -3.86 20.10 -15.56
N PHE A 479 -4.53 21.21 -15.22
CA PHE A 479 -5.85 21.54 -15.76
C PHE A 479 -5.77 21.78 -17.26
N ASN A 480 -4.77 22.55 -17.70
CA ASN A 480 -4.56 22.89 -19.11
C ASN A 480 -4.25 21.65 -19.96
N HIS A 481 -3.51 20.68 -19.43
CA HIS A 481 -3.18 19.46 -20.16
C HIS A 481 -4.44 18.77 -20.72
N VAL A 482 -5.52 18.72 -19.95
CA VAL A 482 -6.77 18.12 -20.43
C VAL A 482 -7.41 18.97 -21.53
N ILE A 483 -7.53 20.29 -21.32
CA ILE A 483 -8.22 21.17 -22.31
C ILE A 483 -7.42 21.40 -23.59
N GLU A 484 -6.12 21.20 -23.57
CA GLU A 484 -5.24 21.24 -24.72
C GLU A 484 -5.18 19.92 -25.49
N ASN A 485 -5.71 18.83 -24.89
CA ASN A 485 -5.77 17.50 -25.45
C ASN A 485 -7.23 17.00 -25.51
N LEU A 486 -8.05 17.70 -26.30
CA LEU A 486 -9.42 17.30 -26.58
C LEU A 486 -9.54 16.66 -27.96
N GLY A 487 -10.40 15.63 -28.04
CA GLY A 487 -10.66 14.91 -29.28
C GLY A 487 -11.83 15.46 -30.11
N PRO A 488 -12.25 14.75 -31.15
CA PRO A 488 -13.28 15.19 -32.08
C PRO A 488 -14.65 15.51 -31.45
N HIS A 489 -14.97 14.86 -30.30
CA HIS A 489 -16.23 15.09 -29.58
C HIS A 489 -16.07 16.12 -28.45
N MET A 490 -14.94 16.82 -28.37
CA MET A 490 -14.58 17.73 -27.27
C MET A 490 -14.50 17.01 -25.92
N LEU A 491 -14.18 15.72 -25.94
CA LEU A 491 -13.88 14.88 -24.78
C LEU A 491 -12.36 14.75 -24.65
N PRO A 492 -11.84 14.46 -23.45
CA PRO A 492 -10.40 14.31 -23.25
C PRO A 492 -9.82 13.15 -24.05
N LEU A 493 -8.69 13.37 -24.72
CA LEU A 493 -7.91 12.31 -25.31
C LEU A 493 -7.40 11.36 -24.24
N ILE A 494 -7.52 10.05 -24.48
CA ILE A 494 -7.09 9.02 -23.51
C ILE A 494 -5.56 8.93 -23.41
N GLY A 495 -4.81 9.32 -24.45
CA GLY A 495 -3.39 9.10 -24.56
C GLY A 495 -3.07 7.61 -24.77
N ARG A 496 -2.07 7.11 -24.06
CA ARG A 496 -1.70 5.70 -24.05
C ARG A 496 -2.80 4.84 -23.43
N ALA A 497 -3.30 5.29 -22.28
CA ALA A 497 -4.46 4.76 -21.57
C ALA A 497 -4.89 5.82 -20.54
N ASP A 498 -6.00 5.59 -19.86
CA ASP A 498 -6.37 6.30 -18.65
C ASP A 498 -6.07 5.45 -17.39
N TRP A 499 -6.86 5.60 -16.31
CA TRP A 499 -6.71 4.81 -15.10
C TRP A 499 -6.66 3.29 -15.36
N ASN A 500 -7.34 2.81 -16.39
CA ASN A 500 -7.23 1.43 -16.84
C ASN A 500 -6.09 1.30 -17.85
N ASP A 501 -4.89 1.02 -17.34
CA ASP A 501 -3.64 0.91 -18.13
C ASP A 501 -3.77 -0.06 -19.32
N CYS A 502 -4.70 -0.99 -19.23
CA CYS A 502 -4.88 -2.06 -20.22
C CYS A 502 -5.87 -1.72 -21.35
N LEU A 503 -6.56 -0.58 -21.29
CA LEU A 503 -7.46 -0.12 -22.36
C LEU A 503 -6.68 0.74 -23.36
N ASN A 504 -6.16 0.12 -24.43
CA ASN A 504 -5.21 0.72 -25.36
C ASN A 504 -5.86 1.04 -26.70
N LEU A 505 -6.66 2.11 -26.77
CA LEU A 505 -7.52 2.46 -27.90
C LEU A 505 -6.81 3.14 -29.09
N ASN A 506 -5.50 3.34 -29.01
CA ASN A 506 -4.67 3.96 -30.05
C ASN A 506 -3.55 3.02 -30.56
N CYS A 507 -3.53 1.73 -30.17
CA CYS A 507 -2.38 0.87 -30.41
C CYS A 507 -2.52 -0.06 -31.63
N PHE A 508 -3.46 -0.87 -31.79
CA PHE A 508 -3.76 -1.77 -32.95
C PHE A 508 -2.67 -2.83 -33.27
N SER A 509 -1.95 -3.33 -32.28
CA SER A 509 -1.02 -4.42 -32.49
C SER A 509 -1.72 -5.79 -32.41
N TRP A 510 -1.38 -6.69 -33.35
CA TRP A 510 -1.80 -8.10 -33.30
C TRP A 510 -1.05 -8.90 -32.23
N ASP A 511 0.07 -8.38 -31.73
CA ASP A 511 0.77 -8.93 -30.57
C ASP A 511 0.29 -8.21 -29.31
N PRO A 512 -0.43 -8.89 -28.39
CA PRO A 512 -0.88 -8.28 -27.15
C PRO A 512 0.25 -7.72 -26.30
N ASN A 513 1.46 -8.27 -26.39
CA ASN A 513 2.61 -7.75 -25.64
C ASN A 513 3.09 -6.39 -26.15
N GLU A 514 2.71 -6.02 -27.38
CA GLU A 514 3.05 -4.72 -27.96
C GLU A 514 1.95 -3.69 -27.76
N SER A 515 0.72 -4.09 -27.46
CA SER A 515 -0.44 -3.18 -27.42
C SER A 515 -0.23 -2.02 -26.45
N PHE A 516 0.34 -2.27 -25.31
CA PHE A 516 0.65 -1.25 -24.32
C PHE A 516 1.89 -0.42 -24.66
N GLN A 517 2.91 -1.02 -25.27
CA GLN A 517 4.20 -0.37 -25.50
C GLN A 517 4.25 0.46 -26.78
N THR A 518 3.43 0.16 -27.75
CA THR A 518 3.49 0.74 -29.09
C THR A 518 2.43 1.81 -29.36
N THR A 519 1.57 2.10 -28.39
CA THR A 519 0.47 3.07 -28.51
C THR A 519 0.91 4.41 -29.10
N GLU A 520 2.05 4.94 -28.69
CA GLU A 520 2.58 6.23 -29.15
C GLU A 520 3.19 6.15 -30.56
N ASN A 521 3.53 4.96 -31.04
CA ASN A 521 4.26 4.75 -32.27
C ASN A 521 3.41 4.24 -33.44
N GLN A 522 2.18 3.81 -33.16
CA GLN A 522 1.32 3.16 -34.16
C GLN A 522 0.48 4.15 -34.97
N THR A 523 0.18 5.32 -34.40
CA THR A 523 -0.71 6.31 -35.00
C THR A 523 -0.11 7.71 -34.89
N GLU A 524 -0.18 8.48 -35.95
CA GLU A 524 0.10 9.92 -35.89
C GLU A 524 -1.03 10.62 -35.11
N GLY A 525 -0.74 10.98 -33.87
CA GLY A 525 -1.66 11.64 -32.95
C GLY A 525 -2.72 10.70 -32.36
N SER A 526 -2.85 10.74 -31.09
CA SER A 526 -3.94 10.09 -30.35
C SER A 526 -5.26 10.75 -30.74
N GLN A 527 -6.33 9.95 -31.00
CA GLN A 527 -7.67 10.45 -31.24
C GLN A 527 -8.72 9.78 -30.35
N ALA A 528 -8.38 8.68 -29.71
CA ALA A 528 -9.29 8.00 -28.78
C ALA A 528 -9.57 8.89 -27.55
N GLU A 529 -10.84 8.94 -27.16
CA GLU A 529 -11.33 9.83 -26.10
C GLU A 529 -11.87 9.04 -24.91
N SER A 530 -11.69 9.57 -23.68
CA SER A 530 -12.08 8.90 -22.43
C SER A 530 -13.20 9.64 -21.69
N LEU A 531 -14.31 8.95 -21.44
CA LEU A 531 -15.40 9.45 -20.60
C LEU A 531 -15.04 9.39 -19.10
N MET A 532 -14.13 8.49 -18.69
CA MET A 532 -13.61 8.46 -17.34
C MET A 532 -12.83 9.74 -17.03
N ILE A 533 -11.92 10.14 -17.92
CA ILE A 533 -11.16 11.40 -17.75
C ILE A 533 -12.11 12.61 -17.79
N ALA A 534 -13.16 12.59 -18.62
CA ALA A 534 -14.14 13.68 -18.65
C ALA A 534 -14.84 13.85 -17.29
N GLY A 535 -15.28 12.77 -16.66
CA GLY A 535 -15.86 12.79 -15.31
C GLY A 535 -14.86 13.26 -14.25
N LEU A 536 -13.64 12.75 -14.27
CA LEU A 536 -12.54 13.15 -13.40
C LEU A 536 -12.22 14.65 -13.54
N PHE A 537 -12.16 15.14 -14.78
CA PHE A 537 -11.94 16.55 -15.09
C PHE A 537 -13.01 17.45 -14.47
N VAL A 538 -14.28 17.06 -14.54
CA VAL A 538 -15.36 17.85 -13.94
C VAL A 538 -15.25 17.89 -12.41
N VAL A 539 -14.93 16.78 -11.76
CA VAL A 539 -14.74 16.73 -10.31
C VAL A 539 -13.55 17.58 -9.87
N CYS A 540 -12.36 17.30 -10.40
CA CYS A 540 -11.14 18.03 -10.04
C CYS A 540 -11.17 19.48 -10.52
N GLY A 541 -11.79 19.75 -11.64
CA GLY A 541 -11.95 21.10 -12.18
C GLY A 541 -12.80 21.99 -11.28
N ARG A 542 -13.89 21.48 -10.72
CA ARG A 542 -14.70 22.22 -9.73
C ARG A 542 -13.89 22.55 -8.48
N ASP A 543 -13.09 21.62 -7.99
CA ASP A 543 -12.16 21.87 -6.90
C ASP A 543 -11.12 22.95 -7.27
N TYR A 544 -10.59 22.92 -8.49
CA TYR A 544 -9.66 23.92 -9.00
C TYR A 544 -10.31 25.32 -9.10
N VAL A 545 -11.54 25.41 -9.59
CA VAL A 545 -12.32 26.67 -9.67
C VAL A 545 -12.54 27.25 -8.28
N GLU A 546 -12.96 26.41 -7.33
CA GLU A 546 -13.16 26.86 -5.93
C GLU A 546 -11.85 27.37 -5.35
N LEU A 547 -10.74 26.67 -5.55
CA LEU A 547 -9.41 27.09 -5.10
C LEU A 547 -9.00 28.43 -5.73
N CYS A 548 -9.19 28.62 -7.04
CA CYS A 548 -8.89 29.87 -7.73
C CYS A 548 -9.69 31.04 -7.14
N ARG A 549 -10.99 30.86 -6.90
CA ARG A 549 -11.85 31.91 -6.28
C ARG A 549 -11.35 32.30 -4.90
N ARG A 550 -10.94 31.33 -4.07
CA ARG A 550 -10.39 31.57 -2.72
C ARG A 550 -9.07 32.34 -2.76
N LEU A 551 -8.30 32.17 -3.81
CA LEU A 551 -7.05 32.90 -4.04
C LEU A 551 -7.26 34.26 -4.72
N GLY A 552 -8.52 34.67 -4.99
CA GLY A 552 -8.85 35.89 -5.71
C GLY A 552 -8.44 35.88 -7.19
N LYS A 553 -8.27 34.69 -7.76
CA LYS A 553 -7.94 34.48 -9.19
C LYS A 553 -9.21 34.30 -10.02
N ASP A 554 -10.12 35.30 -9.97
CA ASP A 554 -11.46 35.19 -10.55
C ASP A 554 -11.45 35.01 -12.07
N ASP A 555 -10.53 35.62 -12.80
CA ASP A 555 -10.41 35.44 -14.25
C ASP A 555 -10.09 33.99 -14.61
N GLU A 556 -9.15 33.35 -13.84
CA GLU A 556 -8.80 31.97 -14.03
C GLU A 556 -9.96 31.03 -13.62
N ALA A 557 -10.64 31.33 -12.51
CA ALA A 557 -11.81 30.59 -12.09
C ALA A 557 -12.92 30.60 -13.14
N ASN A 558 -13.20 31.78 -13.74
CA ASN A 558 -14.24 31.92 -14.78
C ASN A 558 -13.83 31.20 -16.06
N ARG A 559 -12.55 31.27 -16.45
CA ARG A 559 -12.01 30.53 -17.58
C ARG A 559 -12.20 29.03 -17.38
N ALA A 560 -11.75 28.51 -16.24
CA ALA A 560 -11.85 27.09 -15.90
C ALA A 560 -13.29 26.63 -15.84
N GLN A 561 -14.20 27.41 -15.25
CA GLN A 561 -15.63 27.11 -15.18
C GLN A 561 -16.23 26.92 -16.59
N THR A 562 -15.86 27.78 -17.54
CA THR A 562 -16.34 27.68 -18.92
C THR A 562 -15.95 26.34 -19.56
N TYR A 563 -14.71 25.87 -19.34
CA TYR A 563 -14.28 24.59 -19.86
C TYR A 563 -14.99 23.40 -19.18
N ILE A 564 -15.27 23.52 -17.87
CA ILE A 564 -16.04 22.51 -17.14
C ILE A 564 -17.47 22.41 -17.70
N ASP A 565 -18.13 23.57 -17.89
CA ASP A 565 -19.49 23.60 -18.45
C ASP A 565 -19.53 22.99 -19.86
N ASN A 566 -18.56 23.32 -20.68
CA ASN A 566 -18.42 22.74 -22.02
C ASN A 566 -18.19 21.21 -21.97
N MET A 567 -17.39 20.72 -21.00
CA MET A 567 -17.17 19.29 -20.81
C MET A 567 -18.44 18.56 -20.38
N VAL A 568 -19.21 19.14 -19.44
CA VAL A 568 -20.52 18.60 -19.04
C VAL A 568 -21.45 18.46 -20.24
N GLU A 569 -21.54 19.50 -21.09
CA GLU A 569 -22.37 19.46 -22.28
C GLU A 569 -21.83 18.44 -23.33
N ALA A 570 -20.52 18.31 -23.49
CA ALA A 570 -19.91 17.31 -24.35
C ALA A 570 -20.26 15.88 -23.90
N VAL A 571 -20.16 15.60 -22.59
CA VAL A 571 -20.54 14.30 -22.02
C VAL A 571 -22.02 14.01 -22.22
N LYS A 572 -22.92 14.98 -21.96
CA LYS A 572 -24.37 14.80 -22.17
C LYS A 572 -24.70 14.50 -23.64
N LYS A 573 -24.04 15.19 -24.56
CA LYS A 573 -24.33 15.09 -25.99
C LYS A 573 -23.70 13.87 -26.65
N HIS A 574 -22.43 13.57 -26.31
CA HIS A 574 -21.65 12.56 -27.02
C HIS A 574 -21.32 11.34 -26.15
N GLY A 575 -21.34 11.48 -24.82
CA GLY A 575 -20.97 10.43 -23.88
C GLY A 575 -22.13 9.58 -23.35
N TRP A 576 -23.36 9.78 -23.83
CA TRP A 576 -24.55 9.11 -23.32
C TRP A 576 -25.14 8.08 -24.31
N ASP A 577 -25.35 6.85 -23.85
CA ASP A 577 -25.89 5.74 -24.65
C ASP A 577 -27.38 5.42 -24.36
N GLY A 578 -28.10 6.37 -23.79
CA GLY A 578 -29.53 6.26 -23.47
C GLY A 578 -29.82 5.75 -22.06
N ASP A 579 -29.04 4.82 -21.54
CA ASP A 579 -29.21 4.23 -20.22
C ASP A 579 -27.97 4.30 -19.34
N TRP A 580 -26.77 4.54 -19.93
CA TRP A 580 -25.51 4.69 -19.20
C TRP A 580 -24.52 5.55 -19.98
N TYR A 581 -23.40 5.95 -19.35
CA TYR A 581 -22.30 6.68 -19.98
C TYR A 581 -21.42 5.70 -20.76
N LEU A 582 -21.04 6.08 -22.00
CA LEU A 582 -20.03 5.37 -22.76
C LEU A 582 -18.72 5.25 -21.98
N ARG A 583 -17.89 4.29 -22.32
CA ARG A 583 -16.55 4.19 -21.78
C ARG A 583 -15.57 5.15 -22.48
N ALA A 584 -15.64 5.15 -23.81
CA ALA A 584 -14.69 5.85 -24.65
C ALA A 584 -15.20 5.96 -26.09
N TYR A 585 -14.46 6.72 -26.91
CA TYR A 585 -14.40 6.56 -28.35
C TYR A 585 -13.02 6.01 -28.72
N ASP A 586 -12.97 5.01 -29.60
CA ASP A 586 -11.71 4.49 -30.10
C ASP A 586 -11.05 5.47 -31.11
N TYR A 587 -9.86 5.11 -31.60
CA TYR A 587 -9.14 5.91 -32.58
C TYR A 587 -9.96 6.21 -33.87
N PHE A 588 -10.84 5.32 -34.28
CA PHE A 588 -11.67 5.46 -35.46
C PHE A 588 -12.99 6.21 -35.21
N GLY A 589 -13.27 6.60 -33.98
CA GLY A 589 -14.52 7.24 -33.58
C GLY A 589 -15.67 6.26 -33.32
N HIS A 590 -15.38 4.96 -33.12
CA HIS A 590 -16.41 4.01 -32.72
C HIS A 590 -16.62 4.09 -31.20
N LYS A 591 -17.87 3.89 -30.80
CA LYS A 591 -18.24 3.87 -29.37
C LYS A 591 -17.70 2.64 -28.68
N VAL A 592 -17.12 2.83 -27.54
CA VAL A 592 -16.70 1.79 -26.59
C VAL A 592 -17.57 1.90 -25.33
N GLY A 593 -18.08 0.79 -24.84
CA GLY A 593 -19.00 0.79 -23.70
C GLY A 593 -20.43 1.17 -24.09
N SER A 594 -20.85 0.81 -25.28
CA SER A 594 -22.19 1.03 -25.83
C SER A 594 -22.98 -0.28 -25.95
N LYS A 595 -24.29 -0.20 -25.85
CA LYS A 595 -25.17 -1.31 -26.18
C LYS A 595 -25.06 -1.79 -27.64
N GLU A 596 -24.40 -1.01 -28.48
CA GLU A 596 -24.10 -1.38 -29.88
C GLU A 596 -22.92 -2.36 -29.98
N ASN A 597 -22.09 -2.47 -28.93
CA ASN A 597 -20.94 -3.39 -28.88
C ASN A 597 -21.41 -4.82 -28.61
N GLU A 598 -20.72 -5.80 -29.17
CA GLU A 598 -20.98 -7.23 -28.90
C GLU A 598 -20.59 -7.61 -27.47
N GLU A 599 -19.41 -7.17 -27.04
CA GLU A 599 -18.81 -7.37 -25.70
C GLU A 599 -18.39 -6.02 -25.12
N GLY A 600 -18.21 -5.92 -23.83
CA GLY A 600 -17.81 -4.67 -23.19
C GLY A 600 -18.85 -3.54 -23.39
N GLN A 601 -20.13 -3.82 -23.16
CA GLN A 601 -21.20 -2.86 -23.38
C GLN A 601 -21.29 -1.76 -22.32
N ILE A 602 -20.90 -2.05 -21.10
CA ILE A 602 -20.91 -1.11 -19.96
C ILE A 602 -19.66 -1.30 -19.12
N PHE A 603 -19.08 -0.19 -18.64
CA PHE A 603 -17.89 -0.15 -17.83
C PHE A 603 -18.11 0.68 -16.56
N ILE A 604 -17.54 0.25 -15.44
CA ILE A 604 -17.72 0.91 -14.13
C ILE A 604 -17.05 2.29 -14.07
N GLU A 605 -15.91 2.50 -14.75
CA GLU A 605 -15.09 3.71 -14.58
C GLU A 605 -15.84 4.98 -14.97
N SER A 606 -16.46 4.99 -16.12
CA SER A 606 -17.25 6.15 -16.58
C SER A 606 -18.53 6.33 -15.77
N GLN A 607 -19.18 5.22 -15.36
CA GLN A 607 -20.34 5.32 -14.47
C GLN A 607 -19.95 5.94 -13.13
N GLY A 608 -18.87 5.48 -12.53
CA GLY A 608 -18.37 6.05 -11.27
C GLY A 608 -18.09 7.54 -11.37
N TRP A 609 -17.22 7.96 -12.28
CA TRP A 609 -16.78 9.35 -12.36
C TRP A 609 -17.85 10.31 -12.85
N CYS A 610 -18.60 9.97 -13.88
CA CYS A 610 -19.67 10.85 -14.37
C CYS A 610 -20.81 11.01 -13.33
N THR A 611 -21.13 9.95 -12.57
CA THR A 611 -22.15 10.04 -11.51
C THR A 611 -21.67 10.80 -10.28
N MET A 612 -20.39 10.65 -9.87
CA MET A 612 -19.78 11.48 -8.83
C MET A 612 -19.77 12.95 -9.22
N ALA A 613 -19.52 13.25 -10.49
CA ALA A 613 -19.58 14.58 -11.03
C ALA A 613 -21.01 15.13 -11.14
N GLY A 614 -22.04 14.30 -10.96
CA GLY A 614 -23.44 14.67 -11.09
C GLY A 614 -23.85 15.11 -12.50
N ILE A 615 -23.15 14.64 -13.53
CA ILE A 615 -23.45 15.03 -14.93
C ILE A 615 -24.82 14.50 -15.32
N GLY A 616 -25.73 15.39 -15.71
CA GLY A 616 -27.11 15.03 -16.08
C GLY A 616 -27.98 14.54 -14.91
N LEU A 617 -27.69 14.99 -13.68
CA LEU A 617 -28.46 14.63 -12.48
C LEU A 617 -29.93 15.02 -12.62
N GLU A 618 -30.18 16.26 -13.03
CA GLU A 618 -31.53 16.79 -13.18
C GLU A 618 -32.29 16.14 -14.35
N GLU A 619 -31.57 15.70 -15.38
CA GLU A 619 -32.11 14.98 -16.53
C GLU A 619 -32.35 13.49 -16.25
N GLY A 620 -31.98 13.02 -15.06
CA GLY A 620 -32.13 11.63 -14.63
C GLY A 620 -31.09 10.67 -15.21
N MET A 621 -30.02 11.16 -15.85
CA MET A 621 -28.95 10.35 -16.42
C MET A 621 -28.20 9.59 -15.30
N VAL A 622 -27.83 10.27 -14.23
CA VAL A 622 -27.15 9.67 -13.06
C VAL A 622 -27.98 8.50 -12.51
N LYS A 623 -29.31 8.68 -12.38
CA LYS A 623 -30.19 7.62 -11.89
C LYS A 623 -30.17 6.40 -12.80
N LYS A 624 -30.33 6.60 -14.12
CA LYS A 624 -30.34 5.52 -15.10
C LYS A 624 -29.01 4.78 -15.14
N ALA A 625 -27.89 5.52 -15.13
CA ALA A 625 -26.55 4.93 -15.14
C ALA A 625 -26.33 4.01 -13.94
N LEU A 626 -26.68 4.47 -12.74
CA LEU A 626 -26.53 3.67 -11.51
C LEU A 626 -27.53 2.49 -11.44
N ASP A 627 -28.73 2.63 -12.01
CA ASP A 627 -29.66 1.50 -12.17
C ASP A 627 -29.09 0.46 -13.15
N SER A 628 -28.43 0.90 -14.22
CA SER A 628 -27.75 0.00 -15.18
C SER A 628 -26.54 -0.70 -14.55
N VAL A 629 -25.79 -0.01 -13.68
CA VAL A 629 -24.73 -0.66 -12.89
C VAL A 629 -25.30 -1.77 -12.02
N LYS A 630 -26.42 -1.50 -11.31
CA LYS A 630 -27.06 -2.51 -10.46
C LYS A 630 -27.53 -3.71 -11.26
N GLU A 631 -28.12 -3.49 -12.43
CA GLU A 631 -28.64 -4.56 -13.27
C GLU A 631 -27.54 -5.39 -13.92
N ARG A 632 -26.47 -4.74 -14.41
CA ARG A 632 -25.52 -5.36 -15.34
C ARG A 632 -24.17 -5.68 -14.73
N LEU A 633 -23.67 -4.85 -13.81
CA LEU A 633 -22.33 -4.99 -13.24
C LEU A 633 -22.34 -5.57 -11.82
N ASP A 634 -23.40 -5.39 -11.05
CA ASP A 634 -23.46 -5.90 -9.69
C ASP A 634 -23.48 -7.43 -9.64
N CYS A 635 -22.81 -7.98 -8.62
CA CYS A 635 -22.82 -9.40 -8.31
C CYS A 635 -22.62 -9.64 -6.80
N GLU A 636 -22.55 -10.89 -6.38
CA GLU A 636 -22.45 -11.30 -4.96
C GLU A 636 -21.26 -10.67 -4.25
N HIS A 637 -20.11 -10.57 -4.93
CA HIS A 637 -18.83 -10.18 -4.32
C HIS A 637 -18.39 -8.75 -4.63
N GLY A 638 -19.21 -7.96 -5.34
CA GLY A 638 -18.91 -6.57 -5.70
C GLY A 638 -19.44 -6.21 -7.09
N ILE A 639 -18.92 -5.13 -7.66
CA ILE A 639 -19.27 -4.62 -8.97
C ILE A 639 -18.14 -4.96 -9.95
N VAL A 640 -18.46 -5.72 -11.02
CA VAL A 640 -17.45 -6.07 -12.04
C VAL A 640 -17.10 -4.87 -12.91
N LEU A 641 -15.89 -4.88 -13.49
CA LEU A 641 -15.37 -3.76 -14.25
C LEU A 641 -16.17 -3.49 -15.53
N ASN A 642 -16.52 -4.55 -16.27
CA ASN A 642 -17.28 -4.45 -17.51
C ASN A 642 -18.22 -5.65 -17.70
N ASN A 643 -19.20 -5.51 -18.61
CA ASN A 643 -20.12 -6.59 -18.97
C ASN A 643 -20.69 -6.37 -20.38
N PRO A 644 -20.83 -7.40 -21.24
CA PRO A 644 -20.25 -8.75 -21.10
C PRO A 644 -18.71 -8.73 -21.14
N PRO A 645 -18.03 -9.78 -20.58
CA PRO A 645 -16.59 -9.90 -20.68
C PRO A 645 -16.13 -10.13 -22.12
N PHE A 646 -14.87 -9.79 -22.41
CA PHE A 646 -14.23 -10.16 -23.66
C PHE A 646 -13.90 -11.65 -23.68
N THR A 647 -14.21 -12.32 -24.77
CA THR A 647 -13.98 -13.77 -24.96
C THR A 647 -12.81 -14.07 -25.91
N ARG A 648 -12.27 -13.04 -26.57
CA ARG A 648 -11.16 -13.10 -27.51
C ARG A 648 -10.34 -11.81 -27.44
N TYR A 649 -9.13 -11.86 -27.97
CA TYR A 649 -8.33 -10.66 -28.15
C TYR A 649 -8.99 -9.74 -29.23
N VAL A 650 -9.19 -8.49 -28.85
CA VAL A 650 -9.75 -7.45 -29.70
C VAL A 650 -8.67 -6.39 -29.92
N VAL A 651 -8.14 -6.31 -31.14
CA VAL A 651 -7.02 -5.43 -31.51
C VAL A 651 -7.29 -3.97 -31.18
N GLU A 652 -8.53 -3.54 -31.34
CA GLU A 652 -8.98 -2.17 -31.11
C GLU A 652 -8.99 -1.78 -29.61
N TYR A 653 -9.01 -2.76 -28.70
CA TYR A 653 -9.08 -2.52 -27.25
C TYR A 653 -7.78 -2.86 -26.52
N GLY A 654 -6.92 -3.65 -27.14
CA GLY A 654 -5.60 -3.97 -26.61
C GLY A 654 -5.63 -4.95 -25.45
N GLU A 655 -4.76 -4.73 -24.50
CA GLU A 655 -4.42 -5.68 -23.42
C GLU A 655 -5.63 -6.13 -22.59
N ILE A 656 -6.63 -5.27 -22.36
CA ILE A 656 -7.82 -5.59 -21.56
C ILE A 656 -8.51 -6.86 -22.03
N SER A 657 -8.51 -7.12 -23.34
CA SER A 657 -9.17 -8.26 -23.97
C SER A 657 -8.33 -9.56 -23.94
N THR A 658 -7.12 -9.51 -23.39
CA THR A 658 -6.25 -10.71 -23.23
C THR A 658 -6.54 -11.50 -21.98
N TYR A 659 -7.10 -10.87 -20.94
CA TYR A 659 -7.37 -11.55 -19.68
C TYR A 659 -8.55 -12.52 -19.79
N PRO A 660 -8.50 -13.64 -19.05
CA PRO A 660 -9.65 -14.51 -18.96
C PRO A 660 -10.87 -13.79 -18.40
N ALA A 661 -12.06 -14.15 -18.87
CA ALA A 661 -13.33 -13.59 -18.41
C ALA A 661 -13.48 -13.69 -16.88
N GLY A 662 -13.85 -12.60 -16.23
CA GLY A 662 -14.01 -12.50 -14.79
C GLY A 662 -12.71 -12.25 -13.99
N TYR A 663 -11.59 -12.02 -14.67
CA TYR A 663 -10.31 -11.74 -14.01
C TYR A 663 -9.72 -10.41 -14.49
N LYS A 664 -8.96 -9.77 -13.59
CA LYS A 664 -8.26 -8.52 -13.86
C LYS A 664 -9.22 -7.47 -14.45
N GLU A 665 -8.80 -6.77 -15.46
CA GLU A 665 -9.58 -5.73 -16.13
C GLU A 665 -10.68 -6.28 -17.04
N ASN A 666 -10.74 -7.59 -17.28
CA ASN A 666 -11.79 -8.22 -18.09
C ASN A 666 -12.91 -8.80 -17.22
N ALA A 667 -13.84 -7.94 -16.80
CA ALA A 667 -15.01 -8.28 -15.96
C ALA A 667 -14.65 -8.87 -14.58
N GLY A 668 -13.42 -8.65 -14.08
CA GLY A 668 -13.09 -8.84 -12.67
C GLY A 668 -13.75 -7.75 -11.82
N ILE A 669 -13.87 -7.99 -10.51
CA ILE A 669 -14.23 -6.97 -9.54
C ILE A 669 -12.94 -6.24 -9.18
N PHE A 670 -12.71 -5.09 -9.78
CA PHE A 670 -11.57 -4.25 -9.41
C PHE A 670 -12.01 -3.39 -8.22
N CYS A 671 -11.56 -3.75 -7.00
CA CYS A 671 -12.09 -3.15 -5.77
C CYS A 671 -11.83 -1.65 -5.66
N HIS A 672 -10.80 -1.14 -6.36
CA HIS A 672 -10.42 0.25 -6.38
C HIS A 672 -11.52 1.18 -6.94
N ASN A 673 -12.26 0.76 -7.98
CA ASN A 673 -13.26 1.58 -8.64
C ASN A 673 -14.69 1.35 -8.11
N ASN A 674 -14.91 0.35 -7.29
CA ASN A 674 -16.21 0.13 -6.65
C ASN A 674 -16.63 1.33 -5.76
N PRO A 675 -15.75 1.94 -4.95
CA PRO A 675 -16.07 3.16 -4.21
C PRO A 675 -16.53 4.34 -5.05
N TRP A 676 -16.12 4.46 -6.31
CA TRP A 676 -16.61 5.52 -7.19
C TRP A 676 -18.12 5.42 -7.43
N VAL A 677 -18.63 4.21 -7.63
CA VAL A 677 -20.07 3.95 -7.73
C VAL A 677 -20.76 4.15 -6.37
N ILE A 678 -20.14 3.71 -5.28
CA ILE A 678 -20.65 3.94 -3.92
C ILE A 678 -20.89 5.45 -3.68
N ILE A 679 -19.91 6.28 -4.06
CA ILE A 679 -20.03 7.74 -3.96
C ILE A 679 -21.14 8.25 -4.88
N GLY A 680 -21.23 7.75 -6.12
CA GLY A 680 -22.30 8.09 -7.05
C GLY A 680 -23.70 7.82 -6.48
N GLU A 681 -23.88 6.70 -5.80
CA GLU A 681 -25.16 6.39 -5.12
C GLU A 681 -25.47 7.37 -4.00
N THR A 682 -24.45 7.89 -3.30
CA THR A 682 -24.69 8.95 -2.28
C THR A 682 -25.09 10.28 -2.89
N VAL A 683 -24.71 10.57 -4.14
CA VAL A 683 -25.20 11.76 -4.89
C VAL A 683 -26.71 11.69 -5.04
N LEU A 684 -27.26 10.51 -5.32
CA LEU A 684 -28.70 10.26 -5.38
C LEU A 684 -29.38 10.08 -4.01
N GLY A 685 -28.63 10.08 -2.91
CA GLY A 685 -29.19 9.83 -1.60
C GLY A 685 -29.58 8.37 -1.34
N ARG A 686 -29.01 7.42 -2.04
CA ARG A 686 -29.29 5.98 -1.94
C ARG A 686 -28.38 5.29 -0.92
N GLY A 687 -28.53 5.63 0.37
CA GLY A 687 -27.70 5.09 1.45
C GLY A 687 -27.72 3.57 1.58
N ASP A 688 -28.89 2.95 1.42
CA ASP A 688 -29.04 1.48 1.49
C ASP A 688 -28.17 0.80 0.44
N ARG A 689 -28.15 1.32 -0.80
CA ARG A 689 -27.36 0.74 -1.91
C ARG A 689 -25.87 1.03 -1.77
N SER A 690 -25.51 2.24 -1.35
CA SER A 690 -24.12 2.58 -1.04
C SER A 690 -23.53 1.62 -0.01
N TRP A 691 -24.30 1.33 1.04
CA TRP A 691 -23.91 0.40 2.09
C TRP A 691 -23.85 -1.06 1.61
N GLU A 692 -24.81 -1.49 0.80
CA GLU A 692 -24.79 -2.82 0.17
C GLU A 692 -23.49 -3.05 -0.58
N TYR A 693 -23.09 -2.11 -1.45
CA TYR A 693 -21.86 -2.21 -2.23
C TYR A 693 -20.60 -2.15 -1.37
N PHE A 694 -20.59 -1.26 -0.37
CA PHE A 694 -19.47 -1.14 0.55
C PHE A 694 -19.17 -2.46 1.29
N ARG A 695 -20.19 -3.12 1.79
CA ARG A 695 -20.06 -4.40 2.50
C ARG A 695 -19.47 -5.51 1.66
N LYS A 696 -19.78 -5.57 0.37
CA LYS A 696 -19.33 -6.62 -0.54
C LYS A 696 -17.81 -6.69 -0.69
N ILE A 697 -17.14 -5.55 -0.61
CA ILE A 697 -15.69 -5.45 -0.78
C ILE A 697 -14.94 -5.09 0.52
N CYS A 698 -15.65 -4.91 1.63
CA CYS A 698 -15.04 -4.58 2.91
C CYS A 698 -14.46 -5.84 3.58
N PRO A 699 -13.15 -5.87 3.91
CA PRO A 699 -12.46 -7.09 4.33
C PRO A 699 -13.09 -7.82 5.52
N SER A 700 -13.48 -7.12 6.58
CA SER A 700 -14.04 -7.77 7.77
C SER A 700 -15.34 -8.54 7.52
N TYR A 701 -16.01 -8.32 6.38
CA TYR A 701 -17.18 -9.09 5.97
C TYR A 701 -16.83 -10.33 5.15
N THR A 702 -15.54 -10.49 4.73
CA THR A 702 -15.08 -11.66 3.98
C THR A 702 -14.47 -12.75 4.87
N GLU A 703 -14.27 -12.49 6.17
CA GLU A 703 -13.63 -13.40 7.12
C GLU A 703 -14.29 -14.79 7.13
N GLU A 704 -15.62 -14.85 7.07
CA GLU A 704 -16.38 -16.10 7.09
C GLU A 704 -16.15 -16.97 5.86
N HIS A 705 -15.70 -16.35 4.77
CA HIS A 705 -15.40 -16.98 3.48
C HIS A 705 -13.91 -17.04 3.16
N SER A 706 -13.03 -16.99 4.17
CA SER A 706 -11.58 -16.90 4.00
C SER A 706 -11.00 -18.02 3.11
N ALA A 707 -11.58 -19.20 3.12
CA ALA A 707 -11.14 -20.31 2.26
C ALA A 707 -11.42 -20.06 0.77
N LEU A 708 -12.49 -19.33 0.43
CA LEU A 708 -12.81 -18.90 -0.93
C LEU A 708 -12.04 -17.63 -1.29
N HIS A 709 -12.13 -16.62 -0.41
CA HIS A 709 -11.53 -15.30 -0.64
C HIS A 709 -10.00 -15.36 -0.67
N LYS A 710 -9.37 -16.21 0.14
CA LYS A 710 -7.94 -16.54 0.24
C LYS A 710 -7.03 -15.42 0.74
N VAL A 711 -7.31 -14.15 0.44
CA VAL A 711 -6.51 -13.02 0.94
C VAL A 711 -6.86 -12.71 2.39
N GLU A 712 -6.02 -11.92 3.03
CA GLU A 712 -6.16 -11.53 4.43
C GLU A 712 -7.51 -10.85 4.69
N PRO A 713 -8.27 -11.27 5.72
CA PRO A 713 -9.57 -10.66 6.02
C PRO A 713 -9.47 -9.30 6.73
N TYR A 714 -8.28 -8.82 7.01
CA TYR A 714 -8.04 -7.55 7.72
C TYR A 714 -7.60 -6.40 6.79
N VAL A 715 -7.35 -6.65 5.50
CA VAL A 715 -6.93 -5.62 4.54
C VAL A 715 -7.64 -5.74 3.21
N CYS A 716 -7.81 -4.60 2.54
CA CYS A 716 -8.37 -4.55 1.21
C CYS A 716 -7.46 -5.23 0.19
N CYS A 717 -8.06 -5.91 -0.79
CA CYS A 717 -7.36 -6.39 -1.97
C CYS A 717 -7.64 -5.51 -3.20
N GLN A 718 -6.81 -5.65 -4.22
CA GLN A 718 -6.97 -4.92 -5.47
C GLN A 718 -8.18 -5.43 -6.24
N MET A 719 -8.34 -6.75 -6.32
CA MET A 719 -9.42 -7.33 -7.08
C MET A 719 -9.94 -8.64 -6.49
N VAL A 720 -11.18 -8.95 -6.86
CA VAL A 720 -11.85 -10.22 -6.61
C VAL A 720 -12.32 -10.80 -7.94
N ALA A 721 -12.23 -12.11 -8.11
CA ALA A 721 -12.71 -12.79 -9.31
C ALA A 721 -14.22 -12.55 -9.47
N GLY A 722 -14.60 -12.05 -10.66
CA GLY A 722 -15.96 -11.67 -10.98
C GLY A 722 -16.90 -12.86 -11.25
N LYS A 723 -18.16 -12.54 -11.57
CA LYS A 723 -19.21 -13.55 -11.79
C LYS A 723 -18.93 -14.52 -12.94
N ASP A 724 -18.11 -14.10 -13.92
CA ASP A 724 -17.78 -14.90 -15.11
C ASP A 724 -16.47 -15.69 -14.94
N ALA A 725 -15.80 -15.56 -13.78
CA ALA A 725 -14.59 -16.30 -13.49
C ALA A 725 -14.86 -17.76 -13.13
N ALA A 726 -13.85 -18.62 -13.30
CA ALA A 726 -13.93 -20.02 -12.90
C ALA A 726 -14.10 -20.22 -11.39
N ARG A 727 -13.69 -19.25 -10.58
CA ARG A 727 -13.84 -19.23 -9.11
C ARG A 727 -14.27 -17.84 -8.65
N PRO A 728 -15.56 -17.49 -8.79
CA PRO A 728 -16.04 -16.19 -8.33
C PRO A 728 -15.78 -16.02 -6.83
N GLY A 729 -15.39 -14.81 -6.42
CA GLY A 729 -15.12 -14.48 -5.02
C GLY A 729 -13.67 -14.71 -4.55
N GLU A 730 -12.79 -15.31 -5.38
CA GLU A 730 -11.37 -15.43 -5.06
C GLU A 730 -10.67 -14.07 -5.15
N GLY A 731 -10.14 -13.57 -4.02
CA GLY A 731 -9.41 -12.31 -3.95
C GLY A 731 -7.96 -12.43 -4.43
N LYS A 732 -7.39 -11.32 -4.88
CA LYS A 732 -6.00 -11.19 -5.36
C LYS A 732 -5.39 -9.86 -4.94
N ASN A 733 -4.07 -9.85 -4.78
CA ASN A 733 -3.26 -8.64 -4.62
C ASN A 733 -3.70 -7.78 -3.43
N SER A 734 -3.51 -8.29 -2.22
CA SER A 734 -3.79 -7.56 -0.98
C SER A 734 -2.74 -6.47 -0.68
N TRP A 735 -3.03 -5.59 0.24
CA TRP A 735 -2.22 -4.55 0.82
C TRP A 735 -2.00 -3.31 -0.06
N LEU A 736 -1.03 -3.33 -0.97
CA LEU A 736 -0.63 -2.13 -1.72
C LEU A 736 -1.58 -1.88 -2.89
N THR A 737 -2.71 -1.30 -2.58
CA THR A 737 -3.79 -0.99 -3.53
C THR A 737 -4.50 0.32 -3.17
N GLY A 738 -4.87 1.11 -4.16
CA GLY A 738 -5.69 2.30 -3.97
C GLY A 738 -7.08 2.02 -3.39
N THR A 739 -7.51 0.76 -3.38
CA THR A 739 -8.76 0.35 -2.72
C THR A 739 -8.83 0.82 -1.28
N ALA A 740 -7.72 0.75 -0.52
CA ALA A 740 -7.68 1.17 0.88
C ALA A 740 -8.06 2.65 1.04
N ALA A 741 -7.44 3.54 0.27
CA ALA A 741 -7.71 4.97 0.30
C ALA A 741 -9.13 5.31 -0.17
N TRP A 742 -9.60 4.67 -1.25
CA TRP A 742 -10.95 4.91 -1.76
C TRP A 742 -12.05 4.36 -0.84
N MET A 743 -11.83 3.23 -0.17
CA MET A 743 -12.75 2.73 0.86
C MET A 743 -12.81 3.69 2.05
N TRP A 744 -11.66 4.20 2.49
CA TRP A 744 -11.60 5.24 3.53
C TRP A 744 -12.35 6.51 3.11
N TYR A 745 -12.08 7.00 1.90
CA TYR A 745 -12.70 8.20 1.36
C TYR A 745 -14.22 8.06 1.25
N ALA A 746 -14.70 6.95 0.69
CA ALA A 746 -16.13 6.69 0.52
C ALA A 746 -16.88 6.56 1.85
N ILE A 747 -16.31 5.80 2.82
CA ILE A 747 -17.01 5.59 4.09
C ILE A 747 -17.01 6.85 4.96
N THR A 748 -15.87 7.54 5.08
CA THR A 748 -15.77 8.68 6.01
C THR A 748 -16.41 9.94 5.48
N GLN A 749 -16.22 10.24 4.18
CA GLN A 749 -16.63 11.53 3.61
C GLN A 749 -17.99 11.47 2.90
N PHE A 750 -18.50 10.28 2.55
CA PHE A 750 -19.75 10.17 1.78
C PHE A 750 -20.83 9.35 2.48
N ILE A 751 -20.52 8.18 3.02
CA ILE A 751 -21.52 7.38 3.75
C ILE A 751 -21.75 8.01 5.14
N LEU A 752 -20.71 8.11 5.98
CA LEU A 752 -20.77 8.80 7.25
C LEU A 752 -20.85 10.33 7.07
N GLY A 753 -20.38 10.82 5.93
CA GLY A 753 -20.56 12.19 5.51
C GLY A 753 -19.82 13.24 6.35
N ILE A 754 -18.66 12.89 6.94
CA ILE A 754 -17.81 13.83 7.70
C ILE A 754 -16.66 14.26 6.80
N LYS A 755 -16.86 15.34 6.06
CA LYS A 755 -15.98 15.76 4.99
C LYS A 755 -15.20 17.04 5.33
N PRO A 756 -13.86 17.04 5.24
CA PRO A 756 -13.06 18.26 5.34
C PRO A 756 -13.44 19.27 4.25
N SER A 757 -13.59 20.52 4.65
CA SER A 757 -13.80 21.65 3.77
C SER A 757 -12.80 22.77 4.09
N TYR A 758 -12.77 23.83 3.30
CA TYR A 758 -11.88 24.95 3.56
C TYR A 758 -12.24 25.67 4.86
N GLU A 759 -13.52 25.74 5.21
CA GLU A 759 -14.03 26.41 6.40
C GLU A 759 -13.94 25.52 7.66
N GLY A 760 -14.12 24.19 7.50
CA GLY A 760 -14.21 23.28 8.63
C GLY A 760 -14.65 21.89 8.21
N LEU A 761 -15.63 21.32 8.91
CA LEU A 761 -16.18 19.99 8.60
C LEU A 761 -17.60 20.13 8.02
N GLU A 762 -17.79 19.73 6.77
CA GLU A 762 -19.11 19.51 6.20
C GLU A 762 -19.66 18.19 6.71
N ILE A 763 -20.89 18.20 7.24
CA ILE A 763 -21.56 16.98 7.72
C ILE A 763 -22.77 16.72 6.86
N ASN A 764 -22.75 15.63 6.10
CA ASN A 764 -23.80 15.28 5.13
C ASN A 764 -23.93 13.76 4.97
N PRO A 765 -24.43 13.06 5.98
CA PRO A 765 -24.54 11.60 5.99
C PRO A 765 -25.43 11.08 4.88
N CYS A 766 -25.05 9.92 4.29
CA CYS A 766 -25.89 9.13 3.42
C CYS A 766 -25.82 7.66 3.85
N ILE A 767 -26.56 7.33 4.89
CA ILE A 767 -26.52 6.05 5.61
C ILE A 767 -27.71 5.15 5.24
N PRO A 768 -27.66 3.85 5.61
CA PRO A 768 -28.84 2.98 5.52
C PRO A 768 -30.04 3.53 6.29
N SER A 769 -31.22 3.34 5.72
CA SER A 769 -32.48 3.84 6.31
C SER A 769 -32.83 3.20 7.67
N ASP A 770 -32.31 2.00 7.94
CA ASP A 770 -32.51 1.30 9.21
C ASP A 770 -31.53 1.71 10.33
N TRP A 771 -30.45 2.44 10.00
CA TRP A 771 -29.54 2.96 11.02
C TRP A 771 -30.18 4.08 11.83
N LYS A 772 -30.08 3.97 13.17
CA LYS A 772 -30.63 5.00 14.08
C LYS A 772 -29.69 6.17 14.31
N GLY A 773 -28.45 6.06 13.85
CA GLY A 773 -27.42 7.06 13.95
C GLY A 773 -26.05 6.46 14.21
N PHE A 774 -25.09 7.31 14.50
CA PHE A 774 -23.71 6.92 14.81
C PHE A 774 -22.98 8.05 15.52
N ASN A 775 -21.82 7.76 16.10
CA ASN A 775 -20.95 8.74 16.72
C ASN A 775 -19.58 8.76 16.05
N VAL A 776 -18.98 9.95 15.92
CA VAL A 776 -17.60 10.11 15.44
C VAL A 776 -16.85 11.05 16.38
N LYS A 777 -15.66 10.62 16.79
CA LYS A 777 -14.64 11.52 17.33
C LYS A 777 -13.68 11.86 16.22
N ARG A 778 -13.48 13.16 15.96
CA ARG A 778 -12.64 13.66 14.87
C ARG A 778 -11.68 14.74 15.38
N LYS A 779 -10.37 14.48 15.33
CA LYS A 779 -9.36 15.51 15.52
C LYS A 779 -9.07 16.17 14.18
N PHE A 780 -9.26 17.48 14.09
CA PHE A 780 -9.17 18.22 12.83
C PHE A 780 -8.54 19.59 13.06
N ARG A 781 -7.44 19.90 12.39
CA ARG A 781 -6.69 21.16 12.50
C ARG A 781 -6.43 21.60 13.95
N GLY A 782 -6.05 20.64 14.82
CA GLY A 782 -5.75 20.91 16.23
C GLY A 782 -6.97 21.02 17.16
N ALA A 783 -8.20 20.91 16.66
CA ALA A 783 -9.41 20.80 17.45
C ALA A 783 -9.91 19.36 17.54
N GLU A 784 -10.80 19.07 18.50
CA GLU A 784 -11.47 17.78 18.65
C GLU A 784 -12.99 17.96 18.59
N TYR A 785 -13.64 17.19 17.72
CA TYR A 785 -15.09 17.22 17.50
C TYR A 785 -15.70 15.89 17.91
N HIS A 786 -16.69 15.93 18.80
CA HIS A 786 -17.54 14.80 19.18
C HIS A 786 -18.87 14.94 18.45
N ILE A 787 -19.02 14.22 17.36
CA ILE A 787 -20.16 14.32 16.44
C ILE A 787 -21.13 13.18 16.72
N THR A 788 -22.38 13.51 17.02
CA THR A 788 -23.48 12.55 17.17
C THR A 788 -24.50 12.78 16.07
N VAL A 789 -24.68 11.82 15.20
CA VAL A 789 -25.73 11.82 14.18
C VAL A 789 -26.89 10.96 14.65
N LYS A 790 -28.11 11.49 14.59
CA LYS A 790 -29.36 10.80 14.93
C LYS A 790 -30.27 10.74 13.70
N ASN A 791 -30.84 9.58 13.45
CA ASN A 791 -31.76 9.34 12.31
C ASN A 791 -33.14 8.88 12.81
N PRO A 792 -33.94 9.77 13.44
CA PRO A 792 -35.24 9.39 14.00
C PRO A 792 -36.26 9.01 12.95
N ASP A 793 -36.17 9.60 11.75
CA ASP A 793 -37.13 9.40 10.67
C ASP A 793 -36.78 8.24 9.74
N GLY A 794 -35.61 7.60 9.92
CA GLY A 794 -35.18 6.49 9.10
C GLY A 794 -34.96 6.87 7.63
N VAL A 795 -34.35 8.02 7.38
CA VAL A 795 -34.01 8.48 6.03
C VAL A 795 -32.59 8.08 5.65
N CYS A 796 -32.33 7.90 4.37
CA CYS A 796 -30.97 7.67 3.91
C CYS A 796 -30.13 8.96 3.89
N LYS A 797 -30.74 10.10 3.58
CA LYS A 797 -30.05 11.40 3.42
C LYS A 797 -30.99 12.54 3.81
N GLY A 798 -30.39 13.67 4.14
CA GLY A 798 -31.08 14.89 4.55
C GLY A 798 -30.76 15.26 5.99
N ILE A 799 -30.74 16.56 6.25
CA ILE A 799 -30.45 17.15 7.58
C ILE A 799 -31.56 18.12 7.96
N LYS A 800 -32.14 17.93 9.14
CA LYS A 800 -33.10 18.85 9.74
C LYS A 800 -32.44 19.96 10.54
N SER A 801 -31.39 19.58 11.30
CA SER A 801 -30.70 20.56 12.15
C SER A 801 -29.31 20.13 12.51
N VAL A 802 -28.44 21.09 12.69
CA VAL A 802 -27.09 20.93 13.25
C VAL A 802 -26.92 21.91 14.41
N THR A 803 -26.40 21.42 15.53
CA THR A 803 -25.99 22.25 16.65
C THR A 803 -24.53 22.04 16.98
N VAL A 804 -23.84 23.10 17.36
CA VAL A 804 -22.47 23.07 17.88
C VAL A 804 -22.49 23.65 19.28
N ASP A 805 -22.02 22.85 20.26
CA ASP A 805 -22.04 23.20 21.69
C ASP A 805 -23.45 23.68 22.17
N GLY A 806 -24.48 23.03 21.65
CA GLY A 806 -25.88 23.32 21.96
C GLY A 806 -26.47 24.55 21.24
N GLN A 807 -25.69 25.21 20.39
CA GLN A 807 -26.17 26.35 19.59
C GLN A 807 -26.45 25.89 18.14
N PRO A 808 -27.63 26.22 17.58
CA PRO A 808 -27.96 25.89 16.21
C PRO A 808 -27.06 26.66 15.23
N ILE A 809 -26.68 26.02 14.13
CA ILE A 809 -25.98 26.67 13.03
C ILE A 809 -26.86 26.63 11.76
N GLU A 810 -26.62 27.57 10.85
CA GLU A 810 -27.23 27.58 9.54
C GLU A 810 -26.41 26.67 8.60
N GLY A 811 -27.10 25.76 7.86
CA GLY A 811 -26.46 24.80 6.98
C GLY A 811 -25.86 23.60 7.73
N ASN A 812 -24.85 22.96 7.08
CA ASN A 812 -24.25 21.73 7.57
C ASN A 812 -22.72 21.80 7.66
N VAL A 813 -22.13 22.98 7.54
CA VAL A 813 -20.70 23.19 7.69
C VAL A 813 -20.40 23.69 9.11
N VAL A 814 -19.72 22.85 9.86
CA VAL A 814 -19.18 23.20 11.17
C VAL A 814 -17.85 23.91 10.96
N ASN A 815 -17.87 25.25 11.05
CA ASN A 815 -16.69 26.08 10.92
C ASN A 815 -15.60 25.65 11.91
N HIS A 816 -14.34 25.69 11.47
CA HIS A 816 -13.23 25.34 12.35
C HIS A 816 -13.14 26.32 13.54
N LEU A 817 -13.14 25.74 14.74
CA LEU A 817 -12.97 26.44 16.01
C LEU A 817 -11.93 25.69 16.85
N PRO A 818 -10.98 26.41 17.51
CA PRO A 818 -10.03 25.77 18.41
C PRO A 818 -10.71 25.18 19.65
N GLY A 819 -10.25 24.00 20.11
CA GLY A 819 -10.75 23.40 21.35
C GLY A 819 -11.47 22.06 21.10
N THR A 820 -12.33 21.72 22.07
CA THR A 820 -13.16 20.50 22.00
C THR A 820 -14.62 20.91 21.85
N HIS A 821 -15.29 20.36 20.86
CA HIS A 821 -16.67 20.74 20.48
C HIS A 821 -17.57 19.52 20.40
N THR A 822 -18.83 19.73 20.81
CA THR A 822 -19.89 18.73 20.65
C THR A 822 -20.80 19.16 19.51
N VAL A 823 -20.96 18.26 18.54
CA VAL A 823 -21.81 18.48 17.36
C VAL A 823 -22.95 17.47 17.38
N GLU A 824 -24.20 17.97 17.34
CA GLU A 824 -25.37 17.10 17.19
C GLU A 824 -26.03 17.36 15.84
N VAL A 825 -26.30 16.30 15.09
CA VAL A 825 -26.94 16.33 13.77
C VAL A 825 -28.21 15.51 13.81
N ILE A 826 -29.30 16.06 13.40
CA ILE A 826 -30.58 15.38 13.24
C ILE A 826 -30.87 15.22 11.75
N MET A 827 -30.96 14.00 11.30
CA MET A 827 -31.35 13.66 9.92
C MET A 827 -32.89 13.71 9.77
N GLY A 828 -33.37 14.01 8.51
CA GLY A 828 -34.78 14.01 8.16
C GLY A 828 -35.11 14.83 6.94
#